data_154a22bf2df06df0d21254301560945d
#
_entry.id   154a22bf2df06df0d21254301560945d
#
_cell.length_a   1.000
_cell.length_b   1.000
_cell.length_c   1.000
_cell.angle_alpha   90.00
_cell.angle_beta   90.00
_cell.angle_gamma   90.00
#
_symmetry.space_group_name_H-M   'P 1'
#
loop_
_entity.id
_entity.type
_entity.pdbx_description
1 polymer ?
#
loop_
_entity_poly.entity_id
_entity_poly.type
_entity_poly.pdbx_seq_one_letter_code
_entity_poly.pdbx_strand_id
1 'polypeptide(L)'
;MMKLRILAILFVAFAVATSYAFVAPSSGGSDRAVAMADEPKTDEGQKKDDEKGDKEKEAKEKKKEHSYRTKLDARGRKTPAEASQKKPKYKKWKEVLEDATAQEGLFKIWTKREDVFFELGEDQFDKPYLAILSLSKGIGTRFVLGGLPITDLMFDFHRVEDHVQIRMLNTLFRAPDDPELENAIELSYGNSILAQLPIESENEKDKKILVNMNELFLSDVSDMGYFLQLVLDKPARLDSKKAIYRKVKAYAQNVEVDALLTYSPMDRSGLYLPSVPDNRYMELGVHYSIHMLPSEPMKSRLADDRVGYFLTAYKDFTRDGEEDFFVHYANRWRLEKKDPDADISEPVKPIVFYVDHTVPKKYQRYVKEGIEMWQKAFEAAGFKNAIIAKDAPTPEQDPEYDPEDARYNTIRWIVSDEPSFGAIGPSRVDPRTGEILDADVLIEQSMLTSFRLIYRRFAGPQATLMEVDPILTYLADPEIDPEAARRLELEKKLDARMDLHFGAGFSEGLEFLHLALLARGAMEPGMDVPEQYIGEALRWVVCHEVGHTLGLRHNFKSSVSTPFDKLNDRLVVGEIGMTGSIMDYAAPNVSRDRSRQGFYYSPSVGTWDQWAITWGYTQIPGNKSAQKEAEALGSIAGEAHLKEHAYGTDEDTYPAGAMDTLCAIFDLGDDPLAWAKERIGVCQDIFADGKLEERVVGEGGSYLPLRYAVETLLVQEYLAISRAVKYVGGQFTARPHKGDTGGELPMTPVPAAQQREALQFVIQNAFMPGALVLPPEVMNKLADNKIPDWQNPMFAFGRRFDFPLVDWVAAIHNALLVQLMNPMLIQRVVEAGYKADDPYRLSELFSGLTDAIWYNNMTPSGKTAVMQRNLQRIYLDKLVTMTVKPYTGLPHEAVALARLHLTRLQTRIDQASKQGSLSDEAVAHLLESKSRIERALDAKLQAEY
;
A
#
# COMPACT_ATOMS: atom_id res chain seq x y z
N MET A 1 3.01 22.08 14.52
CA MET A 1 2.72 20.94 15.39
C MET A 1 1.73 19.92 14.76
N MET A 2 0.78 20.33 13.92
CA MET A 2 -0.17 19.41 13.25
C MET A 2 0.48 18.57 12.13
N LYS A 3 1.49 19.06 11.43
CA LYS A 3 2.22 18.32 10.38
C LYS A 3 3.20 17.24 10.91
N LEU A 4 3.66 17.35 12.16
CA LEU A 4 4.54 16.33 12.77
C LEU A 4 3.79 15.11 13.32
N ARG A 5 2.52 15.28 13.74
CA ARG A 5 1.67 14.15 14.18
C ARG A 5 1.25 13.25 13.01
N ILE A 6 1.12 13.81 11.82
CA ILE A 6 0.87 13.06 10.59
C ILE A 6 2.07 12.16 10.23
N LEU A 7 3.30 12.55 10.56
CA LEU A 7 4.48 11.73 10.33
C LEU A 7 4.57 10.50 11.25
N ALA A 8 4.16 10.60 12.51
CA ALA A 8 4.30 9.50 13.47
C ALA A 8 3.32 8.34 13.24
N ILE A 9 2.10 8.63 12.78
CA ILE A 9 1.10 7.59 12.45
C ILE A 9 1.37 6.97 11.08
N LEU A 10 1.97 7.74 10.18
CA LEU A 10 2.48 7.28 8.89
C LEU A 10 3.64 6.28 9.03
N PHE A 11 4.34 6.27 10.17
CA PHE A 11 5.56 5.50 10.34
C PHE A 11 5.33 4.03 10.71
N VAL A 12 4.16 3.66 11.15
CA VAL A 12 3.88 2.30 11.64
C VAL A 12 3.23 1.42 10.58
N ALA A 13 2.40 1.95 9.72
CA ALA A 13 2.04 1.27 8.46
C ALA A 13 3.23 1.27 7.47
N PHE A 14 4.27 2.05 7.75
CA PHE A 14 5.44 2.31 6.91
C PHE A 14 6.63 1.40 7.19
N ALA A 15 6.60 0.57 8.21
CA ALA A 15 7.62 -0.46 8.41
C ALA A 15 7.58 -1.53 7.31
N VAL A 16 6.55 -1.54 6.48
CA VAL A 16 6.41 -2.46 5.33
C VAL A 16 6.69 -1.78 3.99
N ALA A 17 6.64 -0.46 3.86
CA ALA A 17 6.76 0.16 2.54
C ALA A 17 7.21 1.61 2.51
N THR A 18 8.29 2.06 3.11
CA THR A 18 8.94 3.28 2.58
C THR A 18 10.16 3.72 3.36
N SER A 19 11.25 3.68 2.72
CA SER A 19 12.32 4.65 2.83
C SER A 19 12.33 5.41 1.51
N TYR A 20 11.83 6.61 1.47
CA TYR A 20 12.14 7.69 0.51
C TYR A 20 10.94 8.57 0.18
N ALA A 21 10.89 9.72 0.81
CA ALA A 21 10.47 10.95 0.18
C ALA A 21 10.92 12.14 1.05
N PHE A 22 12.04 12.72 0.70
CA PHE A 22 12.31 14.14 0.90
C PHE A 22 13.67 14.51 0.32
N VAL A 23 13.69 15.11 -0.83
CA VAL A 23 14.57 16.23 -1.18
C VAL A 23 13.88 17.05 -2.27
N ALA A 24 13.44 18.23 -1.93
CA ALA A 24 13.27 19.30 -2.90
C ALA A 24 14.04 20.52 -2.39
N PRO A 25 14.85 21.18 -3.24
CA PRO A 25 15.66 22.30 -2.80
C PRO A 25 14.83 23.57 -2.61
N SER A 26 15.13 24.29 -1.54
CA SER A 26 14.66 25.63 -1.27
C SER A 26 15.37 26.60 -2.22
N SER A 27 14.62 27.40 -2.99
CA SER A 27 15.10 28.68 -3.50
C SER A 27 14.29 29.79 -2.86
N GLY A 28 15.02 30.70 -2.21
CA GLY A 28 14.45 31.84 -1.50
C GLY A 28 14.08 32.96 -2.46
N GLY A 29 13.31 33.85 -1.96
CA GLY A 29 12.97 35.13 -2.60
C GLY A 29 11.95 35.89 -1.77
N SER A 30 12.44 36.96 -1.21
CA SER A 30 11.81 37.94 -0.33
C SER A 30 10.73 38.79 -0.97
N ASP A 31 9.97 39.37 -0.07
CA ASP A 31 9.43 40.75 -0.02
C ASP A 31 7.91 40.94 -0.20
N ARG A 32 7.39 41.41 0.95
CA ARG A 32 6.43 42.52 1.15
C ARG A 32 5.16 42.63 0.30
N ALA A 33 4.05 42.65 0.99
CA ALA A 33 3.25 43.89 1.08
C ALA A 33 2.13 43.75 2.12
N VAL A 34 2.06 44.77 2.95
CA VAL A 34 0.99 45.12 3.90
C VAL A 34 -0.22 45.62 3.09
N ALA A 35 -1.41 45.16 3.36
CA ALA A 35 -2.64 45.85 3.03
C ALA A 35 -3.58 45.80 4.23
N MET A 36 -4.00 46.97 4.65
CA MET A 36 -4.89 47.28 5.77
C MET A 36 -6.31 46.85 5.49
N ALA A 37 -6.97 46.41 6.56
CA ALA A 37 -8.38 46.09 6.60
C ALA A 37 -9.24 47.32 6.75
N ASP A 38 -10.43 47.27 6.15
CA ASP A 38 -11.54 48.15 6.46
C ASP A 38 -12.45 47.53 7.54
N GLU A 39 -12.83 48.39 8.50
CA GLU A 39 -13.81 48.05 9.54
C GLU A 39 -15.25 48.14 8.99
N PRO A 40 -16.15 47.31 9.47
CA PRO A 40 -17.60 47.58 9.34
C PRO A 40 -18.18 48.14 10.64
N LYS A 41 -19.06 49.08 10.41
CA LYS A 41 -19.80 49.92 11.36
C LYS A 41 -20.61 49.12 12.36
N THR A 42 -20.64 49.66 13.56
CA THR A 42 -21.47 49.40 14.72
C THR A 42 -22.97 49.43 14.45
N ASP A 43 -23.68 48.46 14.99
CA ASP A 43 -25.10 48.60 15.30
C ASP A 43 -25.27 48.45 16.82
N GLU A 44 -25.80 49.50 17.43
CA GLU A 44 -26.06 49.60 18.85
C GLU A 44 -27.44 48.99 19.17
N GLY A 45 -27.43 48.01 20.03
CA GLY A 45 -28.69 47.53 20.61
C GLY A 45 -28.60 46.14 21.21
N GLN A 46 -28.08 45.99 22.40
CA GLN A 46 -28.42 45.03 23.44
C GLN A 46 -27.22 44.76 24.37
N LYS A 47 -26.95 45.74 25.23
CA LYS A 47 -26.14 45.55 26.42
C LYS A 47 -26.97 45.92 27.61
N LYS A 48 -27.63 44.96 28.24
CA LYS A 48 -28.10 45.18 29.63
C LYS A 48 -28.20 43.92 30.49
N ASP A 49 -27.99 42.68 30.00
CA ASP A 49 -28.19 41.50 30.84
C ASP A 49 -26.94 40.67 31.21
N ASP A 50 -25.75 41.00 30.68
CA ASP A 50 -24.52 40.22 30.94
C ASP A 50 -23.68 40.71 32.14
N GLU A 51 -23.96 41.89 32.71
CA GLU A 51 -23.18 42.40 33.87
C GLU A 51 -23.52 41.72 35.21
N LYS A 52 -24.56 40.91 35.30
CA LYS A 52 -24.91 40.18 36.55
C LYS A 52 -24.20 38.84 36.68
N GLY A 53 -23.82 38.22 35.56
CA GLY A 53 -23.15 36.90 35.55
C GLY A 53 -21.69 36.95 35.98
N ASP A 54 -20.97 37.94 35.55
CA ASP A 54 -19.53 38.05 35.81
C ASP A 54 -19.17 38.48 37.23
N LYS A 55 -20.02 39.28 37.87
CA LYS A 55 -19.84 39.67 39.31
C LYS A 55 -20.08 38.51 40.27
N GLU A 56 -20.87 37.50 39.90
CA GLU A 56 -21.05 36.28 40.74
C GLU A 56 -19.87 35.27 40.55
N LYS A 57 -19.24 35.23 39.40
CA LYS A 57 -18.03 34.42 39.15
C LYS A 57 -16.81 34.99 39.86
N GLU A 58 -16.58 36.30 39.77
CA GLU A 58 -15.47 36.94 40.46
C GLU A 58 -15.64 36.88 42.02
N ALA A 59 -16.84 36.92 42.53
CA ALA A 59 -17.14 36.76 43.97
C ALA A 59 -16.90 35.31 44.45
N LYS A 60 -17.10 34.33 43.59
CA LYS A 60 -16.81 32.89 43.92
C LYS A 60 -15.31 32.56 43.80
N GLU A 61 -14.59 33.19 42.91
CA GLU A 61 -13.11 33.03 42.81
C GLU A 61 -12.41 33.73 43.97
N LYS A 62 -12.80 34.96 44.29
CA LYS A 62 -12.22 35.65 45.48
C LYS A 62 -12.55 34.96 46.80
N LYS A 63 -13.63 34.17 46.87
CA LYS A 63 -13.91 33.33 48.06
C LYS A 63 -13.04 32.08 48.12
N LYS A 64 -12.53 31.55 47.01
CA LYS A 64 -11.60 30.43 47.00
C LYS A 64 -10.16 30.83 47.34
N GLU A 65 -9.71 32.02 46.91
CA GLU A 65 -8.36 32.50 47.26
C GLU A 65 -8.23 32.92 48.73
N HIS A 66 -9.33 33.20 49.44
CA HIS A 66 -9.29 33.61 50.83
C HIS A 66 -9.23 32.44 51.85
N SER A 67 -9.28 31.17 51.39
CA SER A 67 -9.21 30.02 52.29
C SER A 67 -7.80 29.52 52.61
N TYR A 68 -6.75 30.08 52.03
CA TYR A 68 -5.37 29.71 52.29
C TYR A 68 -4.58 30.67 53.20
N ARG A 69 -5.26 31.66 53.84
CA ARG A 69 -4.59 32.47 54.85
C ARG A 69 -4.63 31.77 56.21
N THR A 70 -3.45 31.35 56.68
CA THR A 70 -3.21 30.84 58.02
C THR A 70 -3.81 31.79 59.06
N LYS A 71 -4.74 31.33 59.86
CA LYS A 71 -5.22 32.07 61.02
C LYS A 71 -4.07 32.21 62.00
N LEU A 72 -3.62 33.43 62.17
CA LEU A 72 -2.72 33.83 63.24
C LEU A 72 -3.59 34.32 64.41
N ASP A 73 -3.18 34.04 65.65
CA ASP A 73 -3.82 34.63 66.84
C ASP A 73 -3.58 36.15 66.91
N ALA A 74 -4.29 36.82 67.79
CA ALA A 74 -4.18 38.27 68.00
C ALA A 74 -2.79 38.76 68.40
N ARG A 75 -1.78 37.87 68.45
CA ARG A 75 -0.38 38.17 68.88
C ARG A 75 0.59 37.64 67.79
N GLY A 76 0.09 37.23 66.56
CA GLY A 76 0.94 36.80 65.46
C GLY A 76 1.65 35.49 65.66
N ARG A 77 1.21 34.58 66.56
CA ARG A 77 1.74 33.26 66.76
C ARG A 77 0.88 32.23 66.05
N LYS A 78 1.56 31.24 65.48
CA LYS A 78 0.90 30.04 64.95
C LYS A 78 0.25 29.30 66.13
N THR A 79 -1.12 29.20 66.13
CA THR A 79 -1.80 28.25 67.01
C THR A 79 -1.33 26.83 66.66
N PRO A 80 -1.14 25.94 67.68
CA PRO A 80 -0.86 24.54 67.41
C PRO A 80 -2.00 24.03 66.52
N ALA A 81 -1.72 23.69 65.32
CA ALA A 81 -2.64 22.97 64.47
C ALA A 81 -3.03 21.71 65.28
N GLU A 82 -4.32 21.53 65.59
CA GLU A 82 -4.88 20.21 65.79
C GLU A 82 -4.30 19.38 64.62
N ALA A 83 -3.61 18.28 64.93
CA ALA A 83 -3.05 17.38 63.98
C ALA A 83 -4.22 16.95 63.05
N SER A 84 -4.41 17.68 61.95
CA SER A 84 -5.26 17.19 60.87
C SER A 84 -4.54 15.91 60.45
N GLN A 85 -5.16 14.78 60.77
CA GLN A 85 -4.73 13.52 60.16
C GLN A 85 -4.59 13.79 58.68
N LYS A 86 -3.37 13.90 58.16
CA LYS A 86 -3.08 13.97 56.73
C LYS A 86 -3.81 12.79 56.14
N LYS A 87 -4.82 13.03 55.34
CA LYS A 87 -5.44 11.95 54.56
C LYS A 87 -4.27 11.19 53.92
N PRO A 88 -4.24 9.86 54.02
CA PRO A 88 -3.19 9.09 53.42
C PRO A 88 -3.07 9.50 51.95
N LYS A 89 -1.86 9.66 51.45
CA LYS A 89 -1.54 10.12 50.11
C LYS A 89 -2.23 9.23 49.05
N TYR A 90 -2.28 7.93 49.33
CA TYR A 90 -2.88 6.90 48.47
C TYR A 90 -3.96 6.12 49.25
N LYS A 91 -4.87 5.45 48.47
CA LYS A 91 -5.79 4.46 49.03
C LYS A 91 -5.00 3.28 49.64
N LYS A 92 -5.59 2.57 50.60
CA LYS A 92 -4.92 1.38 51.16
C LYS A 92 -4.92 0.26 50.12
N TRP A 93 -3.78 -0.43 49.97
CA TRP A 93 -3.57 -1.53 49.05
C TRP A 93 -4.72 -2.56 49.06
N LYS A 94 -5.11 -3.02 50.25
CA LYS A 94 -6.20 -3.97 50.44
C LYS A 94 -7.59 -3.41 50.01
N GLU A 95 -7.81 -2.12 50.10
CA GLU A 95 -9.09 -1.50 49.70
C GLU A 95 -9.20 -1.40 48.17
N VAL A 96 -8.09 -1.13 47.50
CA VAL A 96 -8.05 -1.12 46.01
C VAL A 96 -8.28 -2.52 45.48
N LEU A 97 -7.65 -3.52 46.08
CA LEU A 97 -7.65 -4.91 45.60
C LEU A 97 -8.72 -5.79 46.23
N GLU A 98 -9.65 -5.24 47.02
CA GLU A 98 -10.79 -6.00 47.53
C GLU A 98 -11.61 -6.58 46.37
N ASP A 99 -11.82 -7.90 46.40
CA ASP A 99 -12.48 -8.69 45.35
C ASP A 99 -11.73 -8.71 43.96
N ALA A 100 -10.47 -8.29 43.88
CA ALA A 100 -9.67 -8.36 42.67
C ALA A 100 -9.06 -9.75 42.47
N THR A 101 -8.95 -10.19 41.25
CA THR A 101 -8.27 -11.44 40.86
C THR A 101 -6.89 -11.12 40.30
N ALA A 102 -5.85 -11.81 40.79
CA ALA A 102 -4.46 -11.62 40.35
C ALA A 102 -4.07 -12.60 39.24
N GLN A 103 -3.23 -12.11 38.31
CA GLN A 103 -2.49 -12.93 37.35
C GLN A 103 -1.02 -12.54 37.43
N GLU A 104 -0.15 -13.56 37.59
CA GLU A 104 1.29 -13.37 37.57
C GLU A 104 1.83 -13.44 36.14
N GLY A 105 2.80 -12.60 35.78
CA GLY A 105 3.40 -12.57 34.45
C GLY A 105 4.48 -11.52 34.34
N LEU A 106 4.72 -10.99 33.13
CA LEU A 106 5.63 -9.85 32.85
C LEU A 106 5.32 -8.68 33.80
N PHE A 107 4.06 -8.37 33.95
CA PHE A 107 3.50 -7.55 35.01
C PHE A 107 2.54 -8.39 35.82
N LYS A 108 2.47 -8.14 37.10
CA LYS A 108 1.38 -8.68 37.90
C LYS A 108 0.14 -7.84 37.68
N ILE A 109 -0.89 -8.45 37.14
CA ILE A 109 -2.16 -7.79 36.78
C ILE A 109 -3.23 -8.15 37.79
N TRP A 110 -4.00 -7.15 38.17
CA TRP A 110 -5.17 -7.33 39.01
C TRP A 110 -6.40 -6.88 38.22
N THR A 111 -7.39 -7.74 38.13
CA THR A 111 -8.69 -7.42 37.50
C THR A 111 -9.78 -7.34 38.54
N LYS A 112 -10.53 -6.23 38.55
CA LYS A 112 -11.63 -5.99 39.47
C LYS A 112 -12.81 -5.39 38.71
N ARG A 113 -13.83 -6.19 38.43
CA ARG A 113 -14.97 -5.78 37.58
C ARG A 113 -14.51 -5.26 36.22
N GLU A 114 -14.64 -3.96 36.00
CA GLU A 114 -14.27 -3.26 34.75
C GLU A 114 -12.88 -2.59 34.85
N ASP A 115 -12.18 -2.72 35.98
CA ASP A 115 -10.87 -2.12 36.19
C ASP A 115 -9.74 -3.12 36.05
N VAL A 116 -8.67 -2.67 35.40
CA VAL A 116 -7.41 -3.40 35.25
C VAL A 116 -6.29 -2.58 35.89
N PHE A 117 -5.61 -3.18 36.88
CA PHE A 117 -4.48 -2.56 37.55
C PHE A 117 -3.21 -3.32 37.24
N PHE A 118 -2.14 -2.58 36.94
CA PHE A 118 -0.79 -3.12 36.90
C PHE A 118 -0.12 -2.87 38.25
N GLU A 119 0.50 -3.93 38.80
CA GLU A 119 1.38 -3.85 39.94
C GLU A 119 2.81 -3.70 39.43
N LEU A 120 3.40 -2.50 39.56
CA LEU A 120 4.72 -2.15 39.05
C LEU A 120 5.73 -2.06 40.20
N GLY A 121 6.90 -2.71 40.03
CA GLY A 121 8.06 -2.61 40.91
C GLY A 121 9.09 -1.60 40.38
N GLU A 122 10.06 -1.21 41.22
CA GLU A 122 11.13 -0.27 40.86
C GLU A 122 11.93 -0.72 39.64
N ASP A 123 12.08 -2.02 39.47
CA ASP A 123 12.85 -2.64 38.38
C ASP A 123 12.14 -2.62 37.03
N GLN A 124 10.88 -2.18 36.97
CA GLN A 124 10.08 -2.11 35.74
C GLN A 124 9.98 -0.70 35.15
N PHE A 125 10.47 0.32 35.87
CA PHE A 125 10.51 1.70 35.40
C PHE A 125 11.69 1.97 34.48
N ASP A 126 11.53 2.91 33.56
CA ASP A 126 12.55 3.41 32.62
C ASP A 126 13.20 2.29 31.79
N LYS A 127 12.45 1.21 31.53
CA LYS A 127 12.83 0.11 30.65
C LYS A 127 11.97 0.11 29.40
N PRO A 128 12.55 -0.14 28.22
CA PRO A 128 11.79 -0.18 26.99
C PRO A 128 10.95 -1.46 26.89
N TYR A 129 9.67 -1.28 26.57
CA TYR A 129 8.72 -2.32 26.21
C TYR A 129 8.22 -2.05 24.79
N LEU A 130 7.81 -3.10 24.07
CA LEU A 130 7.15 -2.99 22.79
C LEU A 130 5.68 -3.37 22.96
N ALA A 131 4.77 -2.49 22.60
CA ALA A 131 3.36 -2.79 22.44
C ALA A 131 3.03 -2.91 20.96
N ILE A 132 2.56 -4.08 20.54
CA ILE A 132 2.07 -4.37 19.21
C ILE A 132 0.56 -4.22 19.26
N LEU A 133 0.01 -3.33 18.43
CA LEU A 133 -1.42 -3.07 18.38
C LEU A 133 -2.01 -3.61 17.07
N SER A 134 -3.08 -4.37 17.18
CA SER A 134 -3.85 -4.91 16.06
C SER A 134 -5.35 -4.75 16.25
N LEU A 135 -6.10 -4.79 15.15
CA LEU A 135 -7.56 -4.90 15.18
C LEU A 135 -7.96 -6.34 15.45
N SER A 136 -8.36 -6.68 16.66
CA SER A 136 -8.93 -8.01 16.96
C SER A 136 -10.36 -8.16 16.43
N LYS A 137 -11.05 -7.04 16.15
CA LYS A 137 -12.37 -6.97 15.53
C LYS A 137 -12.53 -5.69 14.72
N GLY A 138 -12.88 -5.84 13.44
CA GLY A 138 -13.20 -4.74 12.54
C GLY A 138 -14.71 -4.62 12.26
N ILE A 139 -15.04 -3.86 11.23
CA ILE A 139 -16.41 -3.69 10.71
C ILE A 139 -16.63 -4.34 9.34
N GLY A 140 -15.66 -5.09 8.83
CA GLY A 140 -15.81 -5.92 7.62
C GLY A 140 -15.74 -5.13 6.30
N THR A 141 -15.34 -3.86 6.30
CA THR A 141 -15.31 -3.01 5.11
C THR A 141 -14.20 -1.95 5.20
N ARG A 142 -13.76 -1.45 4.05
CA ARG A 142 -12.86 -0.29 3.90
C ARG A 142 -11.61 -0.34 4.78
N PHE A 143 -10.89 -1.46 4.79
CA PHE A 143 -9.66 -1.67 5.58
C PHE A 143 -9.86 -1.68 7.10
N VAL A 144 -11.08 -1.69 7.61
CA VAL A 144 -11.36 -1.87 9.03
C VAL A 144 -11.70 -3.33 9.27
N LEU A 145 -10.69 -4.20 9.13
CA LEU A 145 -10.82 -5.66 9.16
C LEU A 145 -10.10 -6.22 10.38
N GLY A 146 -10.68 -7.26 10.98
CA GLY A 146 -10.03 -7.96 12.11
C GLY A 146 -8.73 -8.62 11.67
N GLY A 147 -7.69 -8.51 12.49
CA GLY A 147 -6.34 -8.98 12.23
C GLY A 147 -5.38 -7.92 11.72
N LEU A 148 -5.88 -6.82 11.16
CA LEU A 148 -4.99 -5.78 10.62
C LEU A 148 -4.14 -5.11 11.70
N PRO A 149 -2.85 -4.85 11.41
CA PRO A 149 -2.01 -4.07 12.28
C PRO A 149 -2.50 -2.63 12.39
N ILE A 150 -2.39 -2.05 13.59
CA ILE A 150 -2.68 -0.64 13.83
C ILE A 150 -1.36 0.13 13.93
N THR A 151 -0.53 -0.22 14.92
CA THR A 151 0.74 0.46 15.21
C THR A 151 1.57 -0.34 16.19
N ASP A 152 2.88 -0.09 16.19
CA ASP A 152 3.80 -0.60 17.19
C ASP A 152 4.35 0.58 18.01
N LEU A 153 4.38 0.43 19.33
CA LEU A 153 4.80 1.48 20.25
C LEU A 153 5.94 0.98 21.14
N MET A 154 7.14 1.51 20.94
CA MET A 154 8.18 1.33 21.95
C MET A 154 7.96 2.36 23.06
N PHE A 155 7.73 1.91 24.27
CA PHE A 155 7.38 2.77 25.39
C PHE A 155 8.07 2.35 26.68
N ASP A 156 8.04 3.23 27.68
CA ASP A 156 8.42 2.93 29.06
C ASP A 156 7.39 3.44 30.07
N PHE A 157 7.50 2.96 31.29
CA PHE A 157 6.84 3.49 32.48
C PHE A 157 7.79 4.45 33.20
N HIS A 158 7.41 5.71 33.30
CA HIS A 158 8.21 6.72 34.00
C HIS A 158 7.46 7.30 35.20
N ARG A 159 8.01 7.15 36.39
CA ARG A 159 7.36 7.66 37.60
C ARG A 159 7.67 9.13 37.81
N VAL A 160 6.60 9.96 37.93
CA VAL A 160 6.66 11.39 38.23
C VAL A 160 5.79 11.64 39.45
N GLU A 161 6.40 11.81 40.63
CA GLU A 161 5.70 12.05 41.89
C GLU A 161 4.57 11.03 42.16
N ASP A 162 3.31 11.46 41.94
CA ASP A 162 2.09 10.70 42.22
C ASP A 162 1.48 10.05 40.95
N HIS A 163 2.20 10.07 39.84
CA HIS A 163 1.74 9.58 38.55
C HIS A 163 2.79 8.66 37.93
N VAL A 164 2.31 7.82 37.03
CA VAL A 164 3.13 7.09 36.08
C VAL A 164 2.81 7.60 34.69
N GLN A 165 3.81 8.09 33.99
CA GLN A 165 3.73 8.43 32.59
C GLN A 165 4.05 7.21 31.73
N ILE A 166 3.22 6.95 30.73
CA ILE A 166 3.51 6.01 29.64
C ILE A 166 4.14 6.85 28.54
N ARG A 167 5.45 6.70 28.32
CA ARG A 167 6.18 7.52 27.34
C ARG A 167 6.50 6.69 26.10
N MET A 168 6.06 7.12 24.94
CA MET A 168 6.54 6.60 23.65
C MET A 168 7.96 7.11 23.42
N LEU A 169 8.89 6.19 23.26
CA LEU A 169 10.31 6.49 23.15
C LEU A 169 10.66 6.91 21.72
N ASN A 170 11.48 7.95 21.61
CA ASN A 170 12.00 8.39 20.33
C ASN A 170 13.21 7.53 19.93
N THR A 171 13.06 6.71 18.90
CA THR A 171 14.10 5.78 18.42
C THR A 171 14.79 6.25 17.15
N LEU A 172 14.33 7.37 16.57
CA LEU A 172 14.75 7.85 15.24
C LEU A 172 16.02 8.70 15.26
N PHE A 173 16.41 9.24 16.43
CA PHE A 173 17.55 10.14 16.58
C PHE A 173 18.47 9.60 17.65
N ARG A 174 19.74 9.38 17.33
CA ARG A 174 20.71 8.76 18.23
C ARG A 174 22.07 9.42 18.09
N ALA A 175 22.89 9.27 19.12
CA ALA A 175 24.31 9.59 19.12
C ALA A 175 25.08 8.46 19.83
N PRO A 176 25.22 7.29 19.19
CA PRO A 176 25.88 6.15 19.83
C PRO A 176 27.27 6.52 20.35
N ASP A 177 27.55 6.15 21.60
CA ASP A 177 28.85 6.37 22.27
C ASP A 177 29.24 7.85 22.50
N ASP A 178 28.30 8.81 22.37
CA ASP A 178 28.51 10.24 22.66
C ASP A 178 27.46 10.78 23.65
N PRO A 179 27.69 10.66 24.97
CA PRO A 179 26.73 11.07 26.00
C PRO A 179 26.37 12.56 25.98
N GLU A 180 27.31 13.41 25.59
CA GLU A 180 27.08 14.87 25.50
C GLU A 180 26.09 15.18 24.37
N LEU A 181 26.25 14.50 23.24
CA LEU A 181 25.35 14.65 22.09
C LEU A 181 24.01 13.96 22.33
N GLU A 182 23.97 12.82 23.02
CA GLU A 182 22.72 12.19 23.45
C GLU A 182 21.88 13.12 24.33
N ASN A 183 22.49 13.81 25.30
CA ASN A 183 21.80 14.82 26.10
C ASN A 183 21.24 15.98 25.25
N ALA A 184 21.96 16.40 24.22
CA ALA A 184 21.49 17.44 23.30
C ALA A 184 20.33 16.96 22.42
N ILE A 185 20.34 15.69 22.02
CA ILE A 185 19.24 15.03 21.29
C ILE A 185 18.00 14.99 22.18
N GLU A 186 18.14 14.56 23.43
CA GLU A 186 17.03 14.48 24.38
C GLU A 186 16.34 15.82 24.61
N LEU A 187 17.11 16.93 24.62
CA LEU A 187 16.56 18.28 24.70
C LEU A 187 15.75 18.71 23.47
N SER A 188 16.07 18.13 22.31
CA SER A 188 15.49 18.54 21.02
C SER A 188 14.42 17.57 20.49
N TYR A 189 14.56 16.27 20.79
CA TYR A 189 13.79 15.17 20.25
C TYR A 189 13.24 14.27 21.37
N GLY A 190 12.59 14.88 22.35
CA GLY A 190 12.06 14.18 23.52
C GLY A 190 10.98 13.13 23.20
N ASN A 191 10.68 12.32 24.19
CA ASN A 191 9.64 11.30 24.16
C ASN A 191 8.23 11.93 24.14
N SER A 192 7.23 11.17 23.69
CA SER A 192 5.83 11.58 23.74
C SER A 192 5.10 10.91 24.88
N ILE A 193 4.35 11.67 25.68
CA ILE A 193 3.52 11.11 26.76
C ILE A 193 2.21 10.62 26.14
N LEU A 194 1.97 9.30 26.16
CA LEU A 194 0.74 8.67 25.70
C LEU A 194 -0.37 8.76 26.74
N ALA A 195 -0.02 8.55 28.01
CA ALA A 195 -0.94 8.64 29.14
C ALA A 195 -0.18 9.07 30.41
N GLN A 196 -0.91 9.70 31.33
CA GLN A 196 -0.38 10.03 32.67
C GLN A 196 -1.38 9.53 33.73
N LEU A 197 -1.04 8.40 34.33
CA LEU A 197 -1.94 7.63 35.18
C LEU A 197 -1.64 7.89 36.66
N PRO A 198 -2.66 8.15 37.50
CA PRO A 198 -2.43 8.34 38.93
C PRO A 198 -2.02 7.02 39.62
N ILE A 199 -1.14 7.11 40.59
CA ILE A 199 -0.83 5.99 41.49
C ILE A 199 -2.02 5.79 42.43
N GLU A 200 -2.72 4.69 42.32
CA GLU A 200 -3.89 4.36 43.15
C GLU A 200 -3.50 3.92 44.58
N SER A 201 -2.41 3.16 44.69
CA SER A 201 -1.89 2.69 45.97
C SER A 201 -0.38 2.42 45.89
N GLU A 202 0.29 2.52 47.01
CA GLU A 202 1.71 2.20 47.15
C GLU A 202 1.93 1.24 48.36
N ASN A 203 2.69 0.19 48.10
CA ASN A 203 3.18 -0.72 49.12
C ASN A 203 4.65 -0.39 49.42
N GLU A 204 4.87 0.48 50.40
CA GLU A 204 6.22 0.94 50.79
C GLU A 204 7.16 -0.21 51.18
N LYS A 205 6.59 -1.30 51.76
CA LYS A 205 7.42 -2.44 52.22
C LYS A 205 8.03 -3.18 51.04
N ASP A 206 7.25 -3.39 49.99
CA ASP A 206 7.65 -4.16 48.83
C ASP A 206 8.07 -3.26 47.66
N LYS A 207 8.03 -1.94 47.84
CA LYS A 207 8.37 -0.91 46.86
C LYS A 207 7.58 -1.07 45.53
N LYS A 208 6.30 -1.37 45.65
CA LYS A 208 5.40 -1.60 44.52
C LYS A 208 4.27 -0.60 44.50
N ILE A 209 3.82 -0.26 43.32
CA ILE A 209 2.67 0.62 43.11
C ILE A 209 1.57 -0.07 42.34
N LEU A 210 0.33 0.38 42.48
CA LEU A 210 -0.82 0.01 41.68
C LEU A 210 -1.22 1.18 40.81
N VAL A 211 -1.38 0.92 39.53
CA VAL A 211 -1.80 1.89 38.53
C VAL A 211 -3.02 1.35 37.78
N ASN A 212 -4.10 2.13 37.72
CA ASN A 212 -5.26 1.76 36.92
C ASN A 212 -4.97 2.06 35.43
N MET A 213 -5.07 1.04 34.57
CA MET A 213 -4.70 1.11 33.17
C MET A 213 -5.86 1.47 32.25
N ASN A 214 -7.05 1.77 32.75
CA ASN A 214 -8.24 2.04 31.95
C ASN A 214 -8.07 3.27 31.03
N GLU A 215 -7.37 4.31 31.49
CA GLU A 215 -7.09 5.50 30.66
C GLU A 215 -6.11 5.21 29.50
N LEU A 216 -5.36 4.11 29.56
CA LEU A 216 -4.53 3.65 28.44
C LEU A 216 -5.36 2.78 27.47
N PHE A 217 -5.91 1.68 27.96
CA PHE A 217 -6.50 0.66 27.09
C PHE A 217 -7.93 0.95 26.63
N LEU A 218 -8.70 1.72 27.40
CA LEU A 218 -10.09 2.08 27.08
C LEU A 218 -10.21 3.51 26.51
N SER A 219 -9.13 4.04 25.99
CA SER A 219 -9.06 5.35 25.32
C SER A 219 -8.62 5.19 23.86
N ASP A 220 -8.51 6.29 23.12
CA ASP A 220 -8.11 6.30 21.71
C ASP A 220 -6.59 6.46 21.52
N VAL A 221 -5.77 5.79 22.35
CA VAL A 221 -4.30 5.81 22.21
C VAL A 221 -3.84 5.23 20.87
N SER A 222 -4.60 4.30 20.33
CA SER A 222 -4.39 3.72 18.99
C SER A 222 -4.69 4.68 17.84
N ASP A 223 -5.24 5.88 18.11
CA ASP A 223 -5.66 6.91 17.13
C ASP A 223 -6.65 6.39 16.05
N MET A 224 -7.49 5.41 16.45
CA MET A 224 -8.49 4.83 15.57
C MET A 224 -9.53 5.84 15.10
N GLY A 225 -9.79 6.89 15.86
CA GLY A 225 -10.65 8.00 15.45
C GLY A 225 -10.15 8.69 14.19
N TYR A 226 -8.84 8.90 14.10
CA TYR A 226 -8.20 9.45 12.90
C TYR A 226 -8.15 8.44 11.75
N PHE A 227 -7.85 7.17 12.04
CA PHE A 227 -7.88 6.12 11.03
C PHE A 227 -9.27 5.98 10.39
N LEU A 228 -10.32 5.96 11.20
CA LEU A 228 -11.71 5.96 10.71
C LEU A 228 -12.04 7.20 9.88
N GLN A 229 -11.56 8.39 10.28
CA GLN A 229 -11.70 9.59 9.47
C GLN A 229 -11.06 9.43 8.09
N LEU A 230 -9.89 8.81 8.04
CA LEU A 230 -9.17 8.60 6.78
C LEU A 230 -9.92 7.64 5.84
N VAL A 231 -10.36 6.47 6.36
CA VAL A 231 -10.96 5.42 5.53
C VAL A 231 -12.44 5.64 5.22
N LEU A 232 -13.17 6.32 6.09
CA LEU A 232 -14.60 6.62 5.92
C LEU A 232 -14.86 8.04 5.41
N ASP A 233 -13.81 8.89 5.34
CA ASP A 233 -13.93 10.33 5.06
C ASP A 233 -14.89 11.06 6.02
N LYS A 234 -15.02 10.53 7.22
CA LYS A 234 -15.91 11.06 8.28
C LYS A 234 -15.20 10.99 9.61
N PRO A 235 -15.06 12.12 10.34
CA PRO A 235 -14.49 12.10 11.67
C PRO A 235 -15.33 11.22 12.60
N ALA A 236 -14.67 10.38 13.36
CA ALA A 236 -15.31 9.52 14.36
C ALA A 236 -14.72 9.78 15.74
N ARG A 237 -15.53 9.60 16.76
CA ARG A 237 -15.14 9.83 18.16
C ARG A 237 -15.47 8.61 19.01
N LEU A 238 -14.52 8.24 19.88
CA LEU A 238 -14.71 7.20 20.88
C LEU A 238 -15.80 7.58 21.88
N ASP A 239 -16.75 6.66 22.13
CA ASP A 239 -17.67 6.69 23.25
C ASP A 239 -17.09 5.87 24.41
N SER A 240 -16.30 6.52 25.26
CA SER A 240 -15.59 5.85 26.37
C SER A 240 -16.53 5.15 27.37
N LYS A 241 -17.83 5.51 27.39
CA LYS A 241 -18.81 4.82 28.24
C LYS A 241 -19.21 3.43 27.75
N LYS A 242 -18.85 3.11 26.51
CA LYS A 242 -19.11 1.81 25.88
C LYS A 242 -17.82 1.00 25.67
N ALA A 243 -16.69 1.53 26.11
CA ALA A 243 -15.42 0.81 26.05
C ALA A 243 -15.36 -0.24 27.17
N ILE A 244 -15.00 -1.48 26.82
CA ILE A 244 -14.91 -2.61 27.75
C ILE A 244 -13.71 -3.50 27.42
N TYR A 245 -13.20 -4.24 28.41
CA TYR A 245 -12.26 -5.33 28.15
C TYR A 245 -12.99 -6.61 27.71
N ARG A 246 -12.48 -7.27 26.66
CA ARG A 246 -12.88 -8.63 26.29
C ARG A 246 -11.97 -9.67 26.92
N LYS A 247 -10.67 -9.35 26.96
CA LYS A 247 -9.65 -10.27 27.45
C LYS A 247 -8.51 -9.48 28.10
N VAL A 248 -7.99 -10.00 29.20
CA VAL A 248 -6.75 -9.53 29.84
C VAL A 248 -5.99 -10.75 30.33
N LYS A 249 -4.77 -10.95 29.86
CA LYS A 249 -3.92 -12.10 30.21
C LYS A 249 -2.50 -11.64 30.50
N ALA A 250 -1.91 -12.20 31.55
CA ALA A 250 -0.51 -12.02 31.89
C ALA A 250 0.26 -13.32 31.65
N TYR A 251 1.32 -13.23 30.86
CA TYR A 251 2.27 -14.32 30.62
C TYR A 251 3.66 -13.92 31.12
N ALA A 252 4.56 -14.88 31.22
CA ALA A 252 5.90 -14.62 31.77
C ALA A 252 6.71 -13.56 30.98
N GLN A 253 6.47 -13.43 29.68
CA GLN A 253 7.23 -12.54 28.79
C GLN A 253 6.37 -11.46 28.11
N ASN A 254 5.05 -11.56 28.20
CA ASN A 254 4.12 -10.65 27.56
C ASN A 254 2.82 -10.46 28.34
N VAL A 255 2.08 -9.45 27.94
CA VAL A 255 0.73 -9.16 28.44
C VAL A 255 -0.17 -8.92 27.23
N GLU A 256 -1.33 -9.59 27.23
CA GLU A 256 -2.33 -9.48 26.18
C GLU A 256 -3.57 -8.77 26.71
N VAL A 257 -3.92 -7.65 26.09
CA VAL A 257 -5.12 -6.87 26.44
C VAL A 257 -5.97 -6.66 25.18
N ASP A 258 -7.19 -7.12 25.22
CA ASP A 258 -8.15 -6.94 24.14
C ASP A 258 -9.31 -6.05 24.61
N ALA A 259 -9.37 -4.85 24.04
CA ALA A 259 -10.36 -3.83 24.36
C ALA A 259 -11.38 -3.68 23.23
N LEU A 260 -12.66 -3.61 23.57
CA LEU A 260 -13.73 -3.34 22.65
C LEU A 260 -14.13 -1.87 22.77
N LEU A 261 -13.91 -1.12 21.72
CA LEU A 261 -14.07 0.33 21.66
C LEU A 261 -15.20 0.69 20.68
N THR A 262 -16.12 1.56 21.08
CA THR A 262 -17.22 2.01 20.23
C THR A 262 -17.00 3.42 19.74
N TYR A 263 -16.96 3.58 18.41
CA TYR A 263 -16.81 4.88 17.75
C TYR A 263 -18.12 5.36 17.15
N SER A 264 -18.37 6.66 17.23
CA SER A 264 -19.54 7.32 16.67
C SER A 264 -19.13 8.35 15.64
N PRO A 265 -19.59 8.25 14.37
CA PRO A 265 -19.33 9.26 13.35
C PRO A 265 -19.93 10.60 13.77
N MET A 266 -19.15 11.68 13.67
CA MET A 266 -19.59 13.04 13.99
C MET A 266 -20.50 13.63 12.91
N ASP A 267 -20.29 13.23 11.66
CA ASP A 267 -21.14 13.52 10.51
C ASP A 267 -21.57 12.21 9.84
N ARG A 268 -22.85 12.03 9.61
CA ARG A 268 -23.45 10.85 9.00
C ARG A 268 -24.02 11.11 7.61
N SER A 269 -23.89 12.33 7.11
CA SER A 269 -24.39 12.68 5.77
C SER A 269 -23.64 11.84 4.71
N GLY A 270 -24.39 11.10 3.89
CA GLY A 270 -23.83 10.22 2.87
C GLY A 270 -23.08 8.98 3.38
N LEU A 271 -22.99 8.74 4.70
CA LEU A 271 -22.37 7.53 5.24
C LEU A 271 -23.38 6.37 5.22
N TYR A 272 -23.07 5.36 4.42
CA TYR A 272 -23.80 4.10 4.38
C TYR A 272 -22.80 2.94 4.52
N LEU A 273 -22.93 2.17 5.58
CA LEU A 273 -22.09 1.01 5.89
C LEU A 273 -23.02 -0.21 6.08
N PRO A 274 -23.26 -0.99 5.03
CA PRO A 274 -24.15 -2.17 5.12
C PRO A 274 -23.58 -3.27 6.03
N SER A 275 -22.28 -3.28 6.26
CA SER A 275 -21.60 -4.19 7.17
C SER A 275 -21.89 -3.92 8.65
N VAL A 276 -22.41 -2.75 9.00
CA VAL A 276 -22.73 -2.35 10.38
C VAL A 276 -24.23 -2.21 10.53
N PRO A 277 -24.87 -2.91 11.50
CA PRO A 277 -26.33 -2.82 11.68
C PRO A 277 -26.85 -1.42 11.96
N ASP A 278 -26.06 -0.57 12.59
CA ASP A 278 -26.39 0.81 12.91
C ASP A 278 -25.18 1.71 12.69
N ASN A 279 -25.21 2.50 11.63
CA ASN A 279 -24.11 3.43 11.27
C ASN A 279 -23.82 4.53 12.31
N ARG A 280 -24.59 4.60 13.39
CA ARG A 280 -24.32 5.51 14.51
C ARG A 280 -23.18 5.01 15.40
N TYR A 281 -22.91 3.70 15.38
CA TYR A 281 -21.99 3.04 16.31
C TYR A 281 -21.18 1.98 15.56
N MET A 282 -19.87 2.16 15.55
CA MET A 282 -18.90 1.20 15.01
C MET A 282 -18.12 0.62 16.19
N GLU A 283 -18.23 -0.67 16.40
CA GLU A 283 -17.55 -1.39 17.46
C GLU A 283 -16.28 -2.03 16.91
N LEU A 284 -15.12 -1.62 17.43
CA LEU A 284 -13.80 -2.11 17.05
C LEU A 284 -13.14 -2.82 18.24
N GLY A 285 -12.50 -3.95 17.96
CA GLY A 285 -11.60 -4.59 18.93
C GLY A 285 -10.18 -4.09 18.69
N VAL A 286 -9.55 -3.56 19.73
CA VAL A 286 -8.13 -3.18 19.73
C VAL A 286 -7.37 -4.10 20.66
N HIS A 287 -6.43 -4.85 20.11
CA HIS A 287 -5.57 -5.75 20.85
C HIS A 287 -4.22 -5.10 21.11
N TYR A 288 -3.71 -5.26 22.31
CA TYR A 288 -2.40 -4.83 22.73
C TYR A 288 -1.60 -6.07 23.17
N SER A 289 -0.57 -6.42 22.42
CA SER A 289 0.43 -7.43 22.83
C SER A 289 1.67 -6.71 23.33
N ILE A 290 1.90 -6.70 24.64
CA ILE A 290 2.99 -5.95 25.29
C ILE A 290 4.11 -6.89 25.65
N HIS A 291 5.31 -6.65 25.13
CA HIS A 291 6.48 -7.48 25.30
C HIS A 291 7.64 -6.73 25.92
N MET A 292 8.47 -7.47 26.66
CA MET A 292 9.80 -7.00 26.96
C MET A 292 10.72 -7.23 25.76
N LEU A 293 11.43 -6.19 25.34
CA LEU A 293 12.43 -6.32 24.28
C LEU A 293 13.57 -7.26 24.70
N PRO A 294 14.24 -7.95 23.75
CA PRO A 294 15.38 -8.81 24.06
C PRO A 294 16.45 -8.07 24.89
N SER A 295 16.85 -8.68 26.01
CA SER A 295 17.89 -8.13 26.90
C SER A 295 19.25 -8.06 26.22
N GLU A 296 19.51 -8.99 25.30
CA GLU A 296 20.66 -9.00 24.40
C GLU A 296 20.17 -8.69 22.99
N PRO A 297 20.29 -7.43 22.52
CA PRO A 297 19.86 -7.05 21.19
C PRO A 297 20.56 -7.88 20.10
N MET A 298 19.81 -8.22 19.05
CA MET A 298 20.40 -8.91 17.91
C MET A 298 21.47 -8.03 17.28
N LYS A 299 22.53 -8.65 16.78
CA LYS A 299 23.51 -7.95 15.96
C LYS A 299 22.87 -7.44 14.68
N SER A 300 22.82 -6.12 14.54
CA SER A 300 22.26 -5.45 13.35
C SER A 300 23.10 -5.75 12.12
N ARG A 301 22.45 -5.85 10.96
CA ARG A 301 23.09 -5.95 9.65
C ARG A 301 22.85 -4.67 8.86
N LEU A 302 23.94 -3.99 8.45
CA LEU A 302 23.82 -2.82 7.58
C LEU A 302 23.17 -3.22 6.27
N ALA A 303 22.24 -2.40 5.79
CA ALA A 303 21.56 -2.61 4.53
C ALA A 303 22.49 -2.36 3.34
N ASP A 304 22.15 -2.97 2.22
CA ASP A 304 22.78 -2.76 0.91
C ASP A 304 21.65 -2.52 -0.09
N ASP A 305 21.70 -1.43 -0.83
CA ASP A 305 20.64 -1.02 -1.76
C ASP A 305 20.51 -1.93 -2.99
N ARG A 306 21.51 -2.81 -3.22
CA ARG A 306 21.47 -3.86 -4.25
C ARG A 306 20.58 -5.02 -3.84
N VAL A 307 20.30 -5.16 -2.52
CA VAL A 307 19.51 -6.29 -1.98
C VAL A 307 18.25 -5.75 -1.29
N GLY A 308 17.08 -6.17 -1.72
CA GLY A 308 15.79 -5.61 -1.36
C GLY A 308 15.26 -6.05 0.00
N TYR A 309 15.74 -5.48 1.08
CA TYR A 309 15.22 -5.69 2.44
C TYR A 309 14.40 -4.50 2.94
N PHE A 310 13.39 -4.75 3.79
CA PHE A 310 12.82 -3.72 4.63
C PHE A 310 13.84 -3.24 5.64
N LEU A 311 13.72 -1.97 6.04
CA LEU A 311 14.75 -1.27 6.77
C LEU A 311 14.24 -0.70 8.09
N THR A 312 15.09 -0.80 9.12
CA THR A 312 15.02 0.05 10.31
C THR A 312 16.08 1.12 10.18
N ALA A 313 15.66 2.39 10.20
CA ALA A 313 16.54 3.52 9.98
C ALA A 313 16.52 4.49 11.17
N TYR A 314 17.68 5.09 11.48
CA TYR A 314 17.79 6.19 12.41
C TYR A 314 18.82 7.21 11.95
N LYS A 315 18.68 8.45 12.39
CA LYS A 315 19.66 9.50 12.14
C LYS A 315 20.72 9.48 13.22
N ASP A 316 21.97 9.32 12.83
CA ASP A 316 23.13 9.26 13.70
C ASP A 316 23.87 10.61 13.69
N PHE A 317 23.82 11.31 14.81
CA PHE A 317 24.46 12.62 14.94
C PHE A 317 25.97 12.54 15.21
N THR A 318 26.53 11.36 15.40
CA THR A 318 27.99 11.18 15.54
C THR A 318 28.71 11.09 14.20
N ARG A 319 27.96 10.98 13.08
CA ARG A 319 28.50 10.84 11.73
C ARG A 319 28.84 12.19 11.07
N ASP A 320 29.57 13.03 11.80
CA ASP A 320 30.02 14.32 11.29
C ASP A 320 30.93 14.17 10.06
N GLY A 321 30.59 14.84 8.97
CA GLY A 321 31.36 14.84 7.74
C GLY A 321 31.07 13.67 6.79
N GLU A 322 30.14 12.78 7.08
CA GLU A 322 29.62 11.81 6.12
C GLU A 322 28.52 12.44 5.23
N GLU A 323 28.38 11.94 4.00
CA GLU A 323 27.33 12.41 3.09
C GLU A 323 25.92 12.04 3.56
N ASP A 324 25.80 10.89 4.28
CA ASP A 324 24.54 10.39 4.81
C ASP A 324 24.62 10.22 6.33
N PHE A 325 23.74 10.92 7.03
CA PHE A 325 23.56 10.82 8.48
C PHE A 325 22.67 9.63 8.90
N PHE A 326 22.04 8.94 7.95
CA PHE A 326 21.16 7.84 8.28
C PHE A 326 21.94 6.52 8.34
N VAL A 327 21.60 5.71 9.33
CA VAL A 327 22.02 4.31 9.44
C VAL A 327 20.83 3.44 9.14
N HIS A 328 21.00 2.51 8.20
CA HIS A 328 19.97 1.60 7.76
C HIS A 328 20.32 0.17 8.14
N TYR A 329 19.46 -0.50 8.88
CA TYR A 329 19.56 -1.92 9.20
C TYR A 329 18.55 -2.73 8.42
N ALA A 330 18.97 -3.84 7.82
CA ALA A 330 18.07 -4.80 7.20
C ALA A 330 17.24 -5.53 8.27
N ASN A 331 15.93 -5.54 8.10
CA ASN A 331 15.02 -6.25 8.99
C ASN A 331 15.11 -7.75 8.72
N ARG A 332 15.36 -8.56 9.74
CA ARG A 332 15.52 -10.00 9.62
C ARG A 332 15.30 -10.74 10.94
N TRP A 333 15.00 -12.03 10.85
CA TRP A 333 14.95 -12.91 12.03
C TRP A 333 16.34 -13.19 12.58
N ARG A 334 16.42 -13.43 13.88
CA ARG A 334 17.61 -13.98 14.51
C ARG A 334 17.69 -15.49 14.24
N LEU A 335 18.53 -15.86 13.27
CA LEU A 335 18.85 -17.27 13.03
C LEU A 335 20.31 -17.54 13.36
N GLU A 336 20.54 -18.49 14.26
CA GLU A 336 21.85 -18.94 14.68
C GLU A 336 21.94 -20.45 14.49
N LYS A 337 23.02 -20.94 13.91
CA LYS A 337 23.25 -22.38 13.69
C LYS A 337 23.40 -23.10 15.04
N LYS A 338 22.76 -24.26 15.21
CA LYS A 338 23.01 -25.14 16.36
C LYS A 338 24.44 -25.66 16.35
N ASP A 339 24.95 -25.96 15.16
CA ASP A 339 26.34 -26.35 14.91
C ASP A 339 26.99 -25.29 14.03
N PRO A 340 27.74 -24.34 14.62
CA PRO A 340 28.33 -23.22 13.88
C PRO A 340 29.39 -23.66 12.84
N ASP A 341 30.00 -24.83 13.02
CA ASP A 341 31.04 -25.33 12.17
C ASP A 341 30.52 -26.17 10.97
N ALA A 342 29.25 -26.53 10.99
CA ALA A 342 28.62 -27.26 9.89
C ALA A 342 28.28 -26.34 8.71
N ASP A 343 28.49 -26.80 7.49
CA ASP A 343 28.08 -26.07 6.28
C ASP A 343 26.57 -25.83 6.32
N ILE A 344 25.76 -26.84 6.66
CA ILE A 344 24.31 -26.77 6.82
C ILE A 344 23.94 -27.27 8.21
N SER A 345 23.25 -26.44 9.01
CA SER A 345 22.78 -26.74 10.34
C SER A 345 21.31 -26.41 10.53
N GLU A 346 20.63 -27.05 11.48
CA GLU A 346 19.36 -26.51 11.99
C GLU A 346 19.62 -25.20 12.76
N PRO A 347 18.68 -24.25 12.78
CA PRO A 347 18.80 -23.08 13.67
C PRO A 347 18.53 -23.47 15.13
N VAL A 348 19.06 -22.70 16.04
CA VAL A 348 18.75 -22.82 17.50
C VAL A 348 17.26 -22.63 17.73
N LYS A 349 16.64 -21.63 17.08
CA LYS A 349 15.20 -21.35 17.10
C LYS A 349 14.72 -21.22 15.64
N PRO A 350 13.90 -22.15 15.13
CA PRO A 350 13.32 -22.01 13.80
C PRO A 350 12.23 -20.93 13.79
N ILE A 351 11.96 -20.36 12.62
CA ILE A 351 10.79 -19.53 12.35
C ILE A 351 9.59 -20.48 12.22
N VAL A 352 8.57 -20.30 13.04
CA VAL A 352 7.39 -21.17 13.05
C VAL A 352 6.15 -20.34 12.73
N PHE A 353 5.41 -20.75 11.70
CA PHE A 353 4.11 -20.20 11.39
C PHE A 353 3.00 -21.18 11.75
N TYR A 354 1.96 -20.69 12.39
CA TYR A 354 0.77 -21.45 12.75
C TYR A 354 -0.37 -21.14 11.77
N VAL A 355 -0.88 -22.16 11.10
CA VAL A 355 -2.04 -22.03 10.22
C VAL A 355 -3.28 -21.99 11.10
N ASP A 356 -3.89 -20.80 11.20
CA ASP A 356 -5.01 -20.55 12.10
C ASP A 356 -6.29 -21.30 11.70
N HIS A 357 -7.17 -21.48 12.68
CA HIS A 357 -8.46 -22.18 12.52
C HIS A 357 -9.42 -21.48 11.55
N THR A 358 -9.21 -20.18 11.28
CA THR A 358 -9.98 -19.41 10.29
C THR A 358 -9.67 -19.84 8.85
N VAL A 359 -8.52 -20.46 8.59
CA VAL A 359 -8.15 -20.94 7.25
C VAL A 359 -9.01 -22.14 6.87
N PRO A 360 -9.78 -22.09 5.74
CA PRO A 360 -10.62 -23.21 5.32
C PRO A 360 -9.81 -24.50 5.12
N LYS A 361 -10.29 -25.62 5.65
CA LYS A 361 -9.57 -26.92 5.65
C LYS A 361 -9.06 -27.35 4.27
N LYS A 362 -9.83 -27.09 3.21
CA LYS A 362 -9.44 -27.41 1.83
C LYS A 362 -8.20 -26.64 1.37
N TYR A 363 -7.87 -25.50 1.98
CA TYR A 363 -6.75 -24.64 1.61
C TYR A 363 -5.53 -24.79 2.52
N GLN A 364 -5.67 -25.38 3.72
CA GLN A 364 -4.58 -25.47 4.70
C GLN A 364 -3.31 -26.12 4.15
N ARG A 365 -3.43 -27.14 3.28
CA ARG A 365 -2.26 -27.79 2.66
C ARG A 365 -1.45 -26.81 1.80
N TYR A 366 -2.12 -25.99 0.99
CA TYR A 366 -1.47 -25.03 0.11
C TYR A 366 -0.82 -23.87 0.89
N VAL A 367 -1.44 -23.48 2.00
CA VAL A 367 -0.87 -22.52 2.94
C VAL A 367 0.43 -23.06 3.53
N LYS A 368 0.45 -24.30 4.01
CA LYS A 368 1.67 -24.94 4.53
C LYS A 368 2.75 -25.08 3.46
N GLU A 369 2.38 -25.56 2.28
CA GLU A 369 3.31 -25.66 1.14
C GLU A 369 3.92 -24.30 0.81
N GLY A 370 3.14 -23.20 0.84
CA GLY A 370 3.63 -21.83 0.58
C GLY A 370 4.66 -21.36 1.61
N ILE A 371 4.44 -21.65 2.90
CA ILE A 371 5.41 -21.37 3.97
C ILE A 371 6.71 -22.14 3.72
N GLU A 372 6.59 -23.44 3.46
CA GLU A 372 7.72 -24.36 3.35
C GLU A 372 8.53 -24.20 2.06
N MET A 373 8.01 -23.50 1.03
CA MET A 373 8.77 -23.17 -0.18
C MET A 373 10.08 -22.43 0.13
N TRP A 374 10.15 -21.67 1.21
CA TRP A 374 11.33 -20.92 1.63
C TRP A 374 12.47 -21.80 2.14
N GLN A 375 12.24 -23.09 2.45
CA GLN A 375 13.29 -24.02 2.88
C GLN A 375 14.47 -24.04 1.89
N LYS A 376 14.18 -24.03 0.58
CA LYS A 376 15.18 -24.02 -0.47
C LYS A 376 16.13 -22.81 -0.37
N ALA A 377 15.58 -21.63 -0.08
CA ALA A 377 16.39 -20.42 0.08
C ALA A 377 17.22 -20.45 1.38
N PHE A 378 16.65 -20.96 2.47
CA PHE A 378 17.40 -21.12 3.71
C PHE A 378 18.50 -22.19 3.63
N GLU A 379 18.30 -23.25 2.86
CA GLU A 379 19.36 -24.25 2.62
C GLU A 379 20.54 -23.63 1.87
N ALA A 380 20.31 -22.75 0.90
CA ALA A 380 21.35 -21.97 0.25
C ALA A 380 22.12 -21.07 1.23
N ALA A 381 21.47 -20.54 2.26
CA ALA A 381 22.07 -19.76 3.34
C ALA A 381 22.74 -20.61 4.44
N GLY A 382 22.75 -21.94 4.31
CA GLY A 382 23.35 -22.89 5.26
C GLY A 382 22.46 -23.30 6.41
N PHE A 383 21.12 -23.19 6.28
CA PHE A 383 20.16 -23.62 7.29
C PHE A 383 19.19 -24.69 6.73
N LYS A 384 18.99 -25.77 7.46
CA LYS A 384 17.91 -26.72 7.21
C LYS A 384 16.84 -26.59 8.27
N ASN A 385 15.58 -26.85 7.94
CA ASN A 385 14.44 -26.74 8.85
C ASN A 385 14.36 -25.34 9.50
N ALA A 386 14.73 -24.28 8.76
CA ALA A 386 14.76 -22.92 9.26
C ALA A 386 13.37 -22.32 9.44
N ILE A 387 12.43 -22.70 8.57
CA ILE A 387 11.03 -22.26 8.60
C ILE A 387 10.12 -23.49 8.67
N ILE A 388 9.07 -23.44 9.49
CA ILE A 388 8.20 -24.58 9.77
C ILE A 388 6.76 -24.13 9.77
N ALA A 389 5.90 -24.87 9.04
CA ALA A 389 4.46 -24.70 9.09
C ALA A 389 3.85 -25.68 10.11
N LYS A 390 2.97 -25.19 10.97
CA LYS A 390 2.21 -26.00 11.94
C LYS A 390 0.72 -25.66 11.88
N ASP A 391 -0.12 -26.61 12.27
CA ASP A 391 -1.50 -26.30 12.59
C ASP A 391 -1.58 -25.51 13.91
N ALA A 392 -2.47 -24.53 13.99
CA ALA A 392 -2.76 -23.85 15.24
C ALA A 392 -3.22 -24.87 16.29
N PRO A 393 -2.74 -24.78 17.55
CA PRO A 393 -3.16 -25.70 18.59
C PRO A 393 -4.66 -25.59 18.85
N THR A 394 -5.30 -26.73 19.11
CA THR A 394 -6.70 -26.72 19.58
C THR A 394 -6.75 -26.24 21.04
N PRO A 395 -7.91 -25.78 21.56
CA PRO A 395 -8.05 -25.39 22.95
C PRO A 395 -7.68 -26.49 23.98
N GLU A 396 -7.75 -27.79 23.56
CA GLU A 396 -7.34 -28.92 24.37
C GLU A 396 -5.82 -29.12 24.41
N GLN A 397 -5.14 -28.74 23.33
CA GLN A 397 -3.68 -28.83 23.20
C GLN A 397 -2.97 -27.65 23.88
N ASP A 398 -3.50 -26.47 23.68
CA ASP A 398 -3.01 -25.23 24.30
C ASP A 398 -4.19 -24.28 24.57
N PRO A 399 -4.73 -24.25 25.79
CA PRO A 399 -5.84 -23.39 26.15
C PRO A 399 -5.45 -21.90 26.23
N GLU A 400 -4.16 -21.58 26.13
CA GLU A 400 -3.64 -20.23 26.16
C GLU A 400 -3.31 -19.66 24.78
N TYR A 401 -3.38 -20.48 23.73
CA TYR A 401 -3.16 -20.03 22.37
C TYR A 401 -4.12 -18.89 22.00
N ASP A 402 -3.53 -17.83 21.46
CA ASP A 402 -4.23 -16.68 20.92
C ASP A 402 -3.53 -16.26 19.62
N PRO A 403 -4.24 -16.16 18.50
CA PRO A 403 -3.62 -15.74 17.24
C PRO A 403 -3.17 -14.26 17.23
N GLU A 404 -3.57 -13.46 18.22
CA GLU A 404 -3.11 -12.08 18.39
C GLU A 404 -1.89 -11.97 19.32
N ASP A 405 -1.49 -13.05 19.95
CA ASP A 405 -0.33 -13.10 20.86
C ASP A 405 0.96 -13.20 20.02
N ALA A 406 1.77 -12.17 20.05
CA ALA A 406 3.01 -12.06 19.29
C ALA A 406 4.11 -13.12 19.61
N ARG A 407 3.79 -14.11 20.45
CA ARG A 407 4.61 -15.33 20.57
C ARG A 407 4.37 -16.33 19.43
N TYR A 408 3.29 -16.16 18.67
CA TYR A 408 2.85 -17.07 17.61
C TYR A 408 2.72 -16.33 16.30
N ASN A 409 3.64 -16.53 15.36
CA ASN A 409 3.42 -16.04 14.02
C ASN A 409 2.25 -16.81 13.39
N THR A 410 1.25 -16.13 12.86
CA THR A 410 0.02 -16.76 12.38
C THR A 410 -0.26 -16.48 10.92
N ILE A 411 -0.88 -17.47 10.25
CA ILE A 411 -1.51 -17.25 8.94
C ILE A 411 -3.02 -17.30 9.16
N ARG A 412 -3.70 -16.19 8.94
CA ARG A 412 -5.13 -16.04 9.24
C ARG A 412 -5.96 -15.73 7.99
N TRP A 413 -7.20 -16.15 8.02
CA TRP A 413 -8.16 -15.93 6.96
C TRP A 413 -9.16 -14.88 7.41
N ILE A 414 -9.30 -13.81 6.64
CA ILE A 414 -10.23 -12.73 6.93
C ILE A 414 -11.28 -12.61 5.82
N VAL A 415 -12.41 -11.99 6.15
CA VAL A 415 -13.52 -11.80 5.22
C VAL A 415 -13.88 -10.33 5.18
N SER A 416 -13.96 -9.80 3.97
CA SER A 416 -14.42 -8.45 3.66
C SER A 416 -15.58 -8.50 2.67
N ASP A 417 -16.37 -7.45 2.59
CA ASP A 417 -17.44 -7.32 1.60
C ASP A 417 -16.90 -7.05 0.18
N GLU A 418 -15.70 -6.45 0.09
CA GLU A 418 -14.99 -6.20 -1.16
C GLU A 418 -13.49 -6.48 -0.96
N PRO A 419 -12.75 -6.89 -2.00
CA PRO A 419 -11.30 -7.02 -1.92
C PRO A 419 -10.69 -5.66 -1.57
N SER A 420 -9.83 -5.65 -0.54
CA SER A 420 -9.16 -4.43 -0.10
C SER A 420 -7.69 -4.44 -0.48
N PHE A 421 -6.93 -5.44 -0.02
CA PHE A 421 -5.50 -5.60 -0.28
C PHE A 421 -5.13 -7.02 -0.76
N GLY A 422 -6.04 -7.99 -0.65
CA GLY A 422 -5.82 -9.38 -1.06
C GLY A 422 -5.13 -10.21 0.00
N ALA A 423 -3.86 -9.97 0.24
CA ALA A 423 -3.08 -10.55 1.34
C ALA A 423 -2.08 -9.51 1.86
N ILE A 424 -1.60 -9.70 3.08
CA ILE A 424 -0.56 -8.84 3.67
C ILE A 424 0.23 -9.63 4.71
N GLY A 425 1.57 -9.49 4.69
CA GLY A 425 2.51 -10.12 5.61
C GLY A 425 3.32 -9.12 6.44
N PRO A 426 2.72 -8.38 7.38
CA PRO A 426 3.45 -7.45 8.24
C PRO A 426 4.35 -8.18 9.23
N SER A 427 5.51 -7.60 9.50
CA SER A 427 6.41 -8.01 10.58
C SER A 427 6.57 -6.91 11.63
N ARG A 428 6.87 -7.31 12.85
CA ARG A 428 7.15 -6.43 13.99
C ARG A 428 8.62 -6.49 14.31
N VAL A 429 9.27 -5.35 14.40
CA VAL A 429 10.73 -5.28 14.55
C VAL A 429 11.14 -4.57 15.82
N ASP A 430 12.24 -5.01 16.39
CA ASP A 430 12.95 -4.24 17.42
C ASP A 430 13.59 -3.01 16.74
N PRO A 431 13.13 -1.79 17.05
CA PRO A 431 13.62 -0.60 16.39
C PRO A 431 15.08 -0.27 16.72
N ARG A 432 15.68 -0.97 17.67
CA ARG A 432 17.10 -0.82 18.02
C ARG A 432 18.01 -1.52 17.02
N THR A 433 17.54 -2.63 16.38
CA THR A 433 18.40 -3.57 15.65
C THR A 433 17.88 -4.02 14.31
N GLY A 434 16.58 -3.89 14.03
CA GLY A 434 15.91 -4.51 12.88
C GLY A 434 15.62 -6.00 13.07
N GLU A 435 15.71 -6.54 14.33
CA GLU A 435 15.30 -7.91 14.62
C GLU A 435 13.78 -8.06 14.45
N ILE A 436 13.35 -8.99 13.61
CA ILE A 436 11.93 -9.34 13.50
C ILE A 436 11.59 -10.20 14.73
N LEU A 437 10.58 -9.77 15.48
CA LEU A 437 10.15 -10.40 16.74
C LEU A 437 8.88 -11.20 16.56
N ASP A 438 8.02 -10.76 15.65
CA ASP A 438 6.70 -11.31 15.35
C ASP A 438 6.32 -11.02 13.90
N ALA A 439 5.49 -11.88 13.31
CA ALA A 439 4.95 -11.66 11.98
C ALA A 439 3.64 -12.45 11.77
N ASP A 440 2.64 -11.78 11.25
CA ASP A 440 1.36 -12.37 10.86
C ASP A 440 1.12 -12.22 9.38
N VAL A 441 0.45 -13.20 8.78
CA VAL A 441 -0.04 -13.14 7.41
C VAL A 441 -1.56 -13.18 7.41
N LEU A 442 -2.17 -12.20 6.76
CA LEU A 442 -3.62 -12.12 6.60
C LEU A 442 -3.98 -12.39 5.14
N ILE A 443 -4.89 -13.32 4.91
CA ILE A 443 -5.38 -13.67 3.58
C ILE A 443 -6.85 -13.32 3.49
N GLU A 444 -7.19 -12.48 2.53
CA GLU A 444 -8.54 -11.99 2.34
C GLU A 444 -9.36 -12.93 1.44
N GLN A 445 -10.45 -13.48 1.96
CA GLN A 445 -11.32 -14.39 1.19
C GLN A 445 -11.85 -13.77 -0.10
N SER A 446 -12.18 -12.50 -0.06
CA SER A 446 -12.72 -11.77 -1.20
C SER A 446 -11.76 -11.76 -2.40
N MET A 447 -10.45 -11.83 -2.17
CA MET A 447 -9.45 -12.00 -3.21
C MET A 447 -9.72 -13.25 -4.08
N LEU A 448 -10.10 -14.37 -3.47
CA LEU A 448 -10.41 -15.62 -4.18
C LEU A 448 -11.84 -15.66 -4.74
N THR A 449 -12.74 -14.84 -4.22
CA THR A 449 -14.15 -14.80 -4.63
C THR A 449 -14.51 -13.64 -5.52
N SER A 450 -13.57 -12.74 -5.77
CA SER A 450 -13.79 -11.47 -6.46
C SER A 450 -14.04 -11.59 -7.98
N PHE A 451 -13.99 -12.80 -8.54
CA PHE A 451 -14.44 -13.08 -9.91
C PHE A 451 -15.80 -12.43 -10.29
N ARG A 452 -16.60 -12.07 -9.27
CA ARG A 452 -17.91 -11.45 -9.43
C ARG A 452 -17.94 -9.98 -9.02
N LEU A 453 -16.92 -9.48 -8.33
CA LEU A 453 -16.92 -8.15 -7.69
C LEU A 453 -16.18 -7.08 -8.50
N ILE A 454 -15.14 -7.43 -9.23
CA ILE A 454 -14.40 -6.49 -10.08
C ILE A 454 -15.33 -5.86 -11.11
N TYR A 455 -16.26 -6.64 -11.66
CA TYR A 455 -17.27 -6.13 -12.55
C TYR A 455 -18.12 -4.97 -11.98
N ARG A 456 -18.52 -5.06 -10.70
CA ARG A 456 -19.33 -4.00 -10.06
C ARG A 456 -18.55 -2.70 -9.94
N ARG A 457 -17.23 -2.78 -9.88
CA ARG A 457 -16.32 -1.63 -9.90
C ARG A 457 -16.21 -1.01 -11.30
N PHE A 458 -16.23 -1.82 -12.36
CA PHE A 458 -16.13 -1.32 -13.74
C PHE A 458 -17.41 -0.76 -14.32
N ALA A 459 -18.57 -1.21 -13.90
CA ALA A 459 -19.85 -0.86 -14.52
C ALA A 459 -20.60 0.29 -13.87
N GLY A 460 -20.14 0.78 -12.71
CA GLY A 460 -20.70 1.95 -12.05
C GLY A 460 -19.89 3.22 -12.33
N PRO A 461 -20.45 4.42 -12.17
CA PRO A 461 -19.69 5.66 -12.17
C PRO A 461 -18.66 5.74 -11.01
N GLN A 462 -18.46 4.66 -10.29
CA GLN A 462 -17.64 4.52 -9.07
C GLN A 462 -16.62 3.39 -9.17
N ALA A 463 -16.27 2.96 -10.39
CA ALA A 463 -15.31 1.88 -10.57
C ALA A 463 -13.89 2.31 -10.19
N THR A 464 -13.29 1.63 -9.25
CA THR A 464 -11.91 1.79 -8.82
C THR A 464 -11.03 0.72 -9.43
N LEU A 465 -10.19 1.13 -10.34
CA LEU A 465 -9.12 0.32 -10.93
C LEU A 465 -7.80 1.00 -10.63
N MET A 466 -7.06 0.45 -9.69
CA MET A 466 -5.87 1.10 -9.18
C MET A 466 -4.72 1.14 -10.19
N GLU A 467 -4.60 0.15 -11.08
CA GLU A 467 -3.66 0.21 -12.19
C GLU A 467 -4.16 1.01 -13.41
N VAL A 468 -5.42 1.37 -13.44
CA VAL A 468 -6.03 2.13 -14.52
C VAL A 468 -6.18 3.60 -14.14
N ASP A 469 -5.26 4.10 -13.32
CA ASP A 469 -5.24 5.50 -12.88
C ASP A 469 -5.52 6.53 -14.01
N PRO A 470 -4.99 6.40 -15.24
CA PRO A 470 -5.36 7.29 -16.32
C PRO A 470 -6.82 7.16 -16.81
N ILE A 471 -7.40 5.97 -16.79
CA ILE A 471 -8.82 5.77 -17.13
C ILE A 471 -9.71 6.34 -16.03
N LEU A 472 -9.36 6.09 -14.77
CA LEU A 472 -10.07 6.62 -13.62
C LEU A 472 -9.98 8.13 -13.51
N THR A 473 -8.80 8.69 -13.78
CA THR A 473 -8.63 10.16 -13.80
C THR A 473 -9.51 10.81 -14.86
N TYR A 474 -9.74 10.14 -16.01
CA TYR A 474 -10.67 10.62 -17.01
C TYR A 474 -12.14 10.47 -16.60
N LEU A 475 -12.50 9.36 -15.97
CA LEU A 475 -13.87 9.08 -15.50
C LEU A 475 -14.19 9.81 -14.18
N ALA A 476 -13.17 10.13 -13.38
CA ALA A 476 -13.27 10.86 -12.12
C ALA A 476 -12.98 12.37 -12.27
N ASP A 477 -13.27 12.94 -13.45
CA ASP A 477 -13.17 14.41 -13.64
C ASP A 477 -14.07 15.11 -12.62
N PRO A 478 -13.53 16.00 -11.77
CA PRO A 478 -14.30 16.72 -10.76
C PRO A 478 -15.48 17.52 -11.30
N GLU A 479 -15.44 17.92 -12.56
CA GLU A 479 -16.54 18.61 -13.23
C GLU A 479 -17.66 17.63 -13.67
N ILE A 480 -17.32 16.33 -13.85
CA ILE A 480 -18.25 15.28 -14.26
C ILE A 480 -18.78 14.51 -13.04
N ASP A 481 -17.90 14.11 -12.14
CA ASP A 481 -18.26 13.41 -10.91
C ASP A 481 -17.32 13.79 -9.74
N PRO A 482 -17.68 14.79 -8.95
CA PRO A 482 -16.88 15.24 -7.82
C PRO A 482 -16.68 14.17 -6.73
N GLU A 483 -17.60 13.23 -6.59
CA GLU A 483 -17.51 12.17 -5.58
C GLU A 483 -16.53 11.08 -6.01
N ALA A 484 -16.53 10.70 -7.30
CA ALA A 484 -15.54 9.77 -7.85
C ALA A 484 -14.12 10.35 -7.78
N ALA A 485 -13.93 11.64 -8.10
CA ALA A 485 -12.64 12.32 -7.97
C ALA A 485 -12.11 12.31 -6.54
N ARG A 486 -13.00 12.55 -5.56
CA ARG A 486 -12.64 12.54 -4.13
C ARG A 486 -12.29 11.14 -3.62
N ARG A 487 -12.99 10.11 -4.10
CA ARG A 487 -12.65 8.70 -3.79
C ARG A 487 -11.28 8.33 -4.33
N LEU A 488 -11.00 8.67 -5.58
CA LEU A 488 -9.70 8.43 -6.19
C LEU A 488 -8.57 9.10 -5.40
N GLU A 489 -8.78 10.33 -4.91
CA GLU A 489 -7.81 11.01 -4.05
C GLU A 489 -7.60 10.29 -2.71
N LEU A 490 -8.67 9.76 -2.13
CA LEU A 490 -8.60 8.98 -0.89
C LEU A 490 -7.89 7.65 -1.12
N GLU A 491 -8.20 6.97 -2.22
CA GLU A 491 -7.57 5.70 -2.59
C GLU A 491 -6.08 5.85 -2.85
N LYS A 492 -5.66 6.90 -3.57
CA LYS A 492 -4.22 7.23 -3.72
C LYS A 492 -3.51 7.45 -2.39
N LYS A 493 -4.20 8.02 -1.40
CA LYS A 493 -3.65 8.19 -0.05
C LYS A 493 -3.57 6.89 0.73
N LEU A 494 -4.49 5.96 0.49
CA LEU A 494 -4.51 4.64 1.12
C LEU A 494 -3.54 3.68 0.43
N ASP A 495 -3.50 3.71 -0.90
CA ASP A 495 -2.61 2.90 -1.71
C ASP A 495 -1.13 3.08 -1.34
N ALA A 496 -0.71 4.33 -1.19
CA ALA A 496 0.63 4.66 -0.69
C ALA A 496 0.97 4.06 0.71
N ARG A 497 0.00 3.43 1.39
CA ARG A 497 0.16 2.87 2.74
C ARG A 497 -0.04 1.37 2.83
N MET A 498 -0.84 0.77 1.94
CA MET A 498 -1.37 -0.58 2.13
C MET A 498 -1.17 -1.49 0.92
N ASP A 499 -0.48 -1.03 -0.11
CA ASP A 499 -0.24 -1.78 -1.36
C ASP A 499 -1.52 -2.41 -1.94
N LEU A 500 -2.47 -1.56 -2.27
CA LEU A 500 -3.78 -1.98 -2.77
C LEU A 500 -3.72 -2.56 -4.19
N HIS A 501 -2.62 -2.36 -4.93
CA HIS A 501 -2.44 -2.87 -6.29
C HIS A 501 -2.41 -4.39 -6.36
N PHE A 502 -1.84 -5.06 -5.34
CA PHE A 502 -1.74 -6.51 -5.32
C PHE A 502 -3.11 -7.20 -5.40
N GLY A 503 -4.03 -6.85 -4.49
CA GLY A 503 -5.34 -7.50 -4.40
C GLY A 503 -6.16 -7.37 -5.68
N ALA A 504 -6.15 -6.16 -6.29
CA ALA A 504 -6.87 -5.89 -7.52
C ALA A 504 -6.27 -6.65 -8.72
N GLY A 505 -4.97 -6.52 -8.95
CA GLY A 505 -4.30 -7.15 -10.08
C GLY A 505 -4.24 -8.68 -9.97
N PHE A 506 -4.09 -9.22 -8.77
CA PHE A 506 -4.17 -10.66 -8.54
C PHE A 506 -5.58 -11.20 -8.86
N SER A 507 -6.62 -10.48 -8.43
CA SER A 507 -8.00 -10.84 -8.72
C SER A 507 -8.29 -10.82 -10.22
N GLU A 508 -7.81 -9.80 -10.94
CA GLU A 508 -7.91 -9.72 -12.41
C GLU A 508 -7.18 -10.87 -13.10
N GLY A 509 -5.99 -11.23 -12.59
CA GLY A 509 -5.21 -12.37 -13.09
C GLY A 509 -5.97 -13.69 -12.95
N LEU A 510 -6.56 -13.95 -11.77
CA LEU A 510 -7.39 -15.14 -11.55
C LEU A 510 -8.63 -15.15 -12.44
N GLU A 511 -9.28 -14.00 -12.62
CA GLU A 511 -10.45 -13.86 -13.49
C GLU A 511 -10.11 -14.19 -14.93
N PHE A 512 -8.99 -13.65 -15.43
CA PHE A 512 -8.50 -14.00 -16.77
C PHE A 512 -8.16 -15.49 -16.90
N LEU A 513 -7.51 -16.08 -15.91
CA LEU A 513 -7.23 -17.51 -15.89
C LEU A 513 -8.51 -18.32 -15.94
N HIS A 514 -9.52 -17.99 -15.13
CA HIS A 514 -10.84 -18.63 -15.15
C HIS A 514 -11.48 -18.53 -16.53
N LEU A 515 -11.51 -17.34 -17.10
CA LEU A 515 -12.05 -17.11 -18.43
C LEU A 515 -11.30 -17.93 -19.49
N ALA A 516 -9.98 -17.99 -19.44
CA ALA A 516 -9.18 -18.77 -20.36
C ALA A 516 -9.45 -20.28 -20.23
N LEU A 517 -9.68 -20.78 -19.02
CA LEU A 517 -10.05 -22.19 -18.78
C LEU A 517 -11.44 -22.50 -19.33
N LEU A 518 -12.43 -21.63 -19.11
CA LEU A 518 -13.78 -21.75 -19.67
C LEU A 518 -13.74 -21.71 -21.20
N ALA A 519 -13.13 -20.66 -21.77
CA ALA A 519 -13.04 -20.47 -23.21
C ALA A 519 -12.31 -21.62 -23.92
N ARG A 520 -11.42 -22.31 -23.22
CA ARG A 520 -10.71 -23.51 -23.71
C ARG A 520 -11.46 -24.83 -23.51
N GLY A 521 -12.65 -24.80 -22.85
CA GLY A 521 -13.41 -25.99 -22.51
C GLY A 521 -12.73 -26.88 -21.48
N ALA A 522 -11.83 -26.30 -20.66
CA ALA A 522 -11.24 -26.99 -19.51
C ALA A 522 -12.20 -26.99 -18.31
N MET A 523 -13.23 -26.16 -18.36
CA MET A 523 -14.30 -26.05 -17.37
C MET A 523 -15.65 -25.89 -18.05
N GLU A 524 -16.73 -26.24 -17.36
CA GLU A 524 -18.10 -25.98 -17.79
C GLU A 524 -18.63 -24.65 -17.21
N PRO A 525 -19.58 -23.98 -17.88
CA PRO A 525 -20.21 -22.79 -17.38
C PRO A 525 -20.82 -22.98 -15.98
N GLY A 526 -20.59 -22.02 -15.09
CA GLY A 526 -21.12 -22.07 -13.72
C GLY A 526 -20.36 -22.96 -12.74
N MET A 527 -19.31 -23.65 -13.18
CA MET A 527 -18.39 -24.34 -12.29
C MET A 527 -17.40 -23.33 -11.67
N ASP A 528 -17.11 -23.52 -10.39
CA ASP A 528 -15.99 -22.81 -9.75
C ASP A 528 -14.65 -23.25 -10.35
N VAL A 529 -13.63 -22.39 -10.25
CA VAL A 529 -12.25 -22.73 -10.61
C VAL A 529 -11.84 -23.97 -9.82
N PRO A 530 -11.32 -25.04 -10.46
CA PRO A 530 -10.90 -26.24 -9.73
C PRO A 530 -9.93 -25.91 -8.60
N GLU A 531 -10.10 -26.59 -7.47
CA GLU A 531 -9.33 -26.36 -6.24
C GLU A 531 -7.81 -26.33 -6.47
N GLN A 532 -7.29 -27.17 -7.35
CA GLN A 532 -5.86 -27.21 -7.61
C GLN A 532 -5.31 -25.88 -8.20
N TYR A 533 -6.09 -25.20 -9.05
CA TYR A 533 -5.65 -23.92 -9.64
C TYR A 533 -5.67 -22.79 -8.61
N ILE A 534 -6.74 -22.76 -7.77
CA ILE A 534 -6.81 -21.87 -6.62
C ILE A 534 -5.68 -22.19 -5.65
N GLY A 535 -5.36 -23.48 -5.46
CA GLY A 535 -4.29 -23.95 -4.60
C GLY A 535 -2.91 -23.53 -5.08
N GLU A 536 -2.62 -23.57 -6.39
CA GLU A 536 -1.35 -23.05 -6.94
C GLU A 536 -1.22 -21.55 -6.68
N ALA A 537 -2.29 -20.78 -6.94
CA ALA A 537 -2.33 -19.35 -6.69
C ALA A 537 -2.15 -19.03 -5.20
N LEU A 538 -2.88 -19.72 -4.34
CA LEU A 538 -2.82 -19.50 -2.89
C LEU A 538 -1.44 -19.85 -2.31
N ARG A 539 -0.83 -20.96 -2.76
CA ARG A 539 0.53 -21.33 -2.36
C ARG A 539 1.52 -20.23 -2.74
N TRP A 540 1.39 -19.67 -3.96
CA TRP A 540 2.23 -18.58 -4.41
C TRP A 540 2.03 -17.31 -3.56
N VAL A 541 0.77 -16.90 -3.30
CA VAL A 541 0.46 -15.74 -2.45
C VAL A 541 1.03 -15.93 -1.04
N VAL A 542 0.80 -17.09 -0.41
CA VAL A 542 1.32 -17.33 0.94
C VAL A 542 2.85 -17.30 0.96
N CYS A 543 3.50 -17.86 -0.05
CA CYS A 543 4.96 -17.77 -0.17
C CYS A 543 5.43 -16.32 -0.29
N HIS A 544 4.72 -15.50 -1.08
CA HIS A 544 4.99 -14.06 -1.23
C HIS A 544 4.87 -13.33 0.12
N GLU A 545 3.73 -13.45 0.81
CA GLU A 545 3.50 -12.77 2.08
C GLU A 545 4.50 -13.21 3.17
N VAL A 546 4.82 -14.50 3.19
CA VAL A 546 5.88 -15.01 4.07
C VAL A 546 7.23 -14.38 3.73
N GLY A 547 7.53 -14.13 2.45
CA GLY A 547 8.73 -13.40 2.03
C GLY A 547 8.86 -12.02 2.66
N HIS A 548 7.75 -11.27 2.75
CA HIS A 548 7.73 -10.00 3.49
C HIS A 548 8.06 -10.19 4.96
N THR A 549 7.52 -11.23 5.58
CA THR A 549 7.84 -11.55 6.99
C THR A 549 9.27 -12.02 7.21
N LEU A 550 9.99 -12.37 6.14
CA LEU A 550 11.44 -12.66 6.18
C LEU A 550 12.31 -11.42 5.96
N GLY A 551 11.69 -10.25 5.81
CA GLY A 551 12.34 -8.96 5.60
C GLY A 551 12.46 -8.54 4.14
N LEU A 552 11.99 -9.31 3.17
CA LEU A 552 12.13 -9.02 1.74
C LEU A 552 11.10 -8.02 1.25
N ARG A 553 11.54 -7.07 0.44
CA ARG A 553 10.69 -6.15 -0.32
C ARG A 553 10.27 -6.78 -1.65
N HIS A 554 9.33 -6.16 -2.33
CA HIS A 554 8.97 -6.55 -3.70
C HIS A 554 10.18 -6.51 -4.64
N ASN A 555 10.14 -7.39 -5.65
CA ASN A 555 11.10 -7.38 -6.74
C ASN A 555 10.40 -7.50 -8.09
N PHE A 556 9.90 -6.38 -8.61
CA PHE A 556 9.15 -6.27 -9.88
C PHE A 556 10.04 -6.30 -11.13
N LYS A 557 11.33 -6.54 -10.98
CA LYS A 557 12.27 -6.76 -12.09
C LYS A 557 12.66 -8.22 -12.22
N SER A 558 12.19 -9.07 -11.33
CA SER A 558 12.62 -10.46 -11.26
C SER A 558 12.11 -11.33 -12.42
N SER A 559 11.06 -10.90 -13.12
CA SER A 559 10.53 -11.57 -14.31
C SER A 559 11.60 -11.81 -15.39
N VAL A 560 12.62 -10.93 -15.46
CA VAL A 560 13.73 -11.04 -16.46
C VAL A 560 14.59 -12.27 -16.29
N SER A 561 14.65 -12.90 -15.12
CA SER A 561 15.52 -14.05 -14.87
C SER A 561 15.09 -15.30 -15.65
N THR A 562 13.81 -15.44 -15.95
CA THR A 562 13.28 -16.59 -16.71
C THR A 562 13.06 -16.20 -18.18
N PRO A 563 13.76 -16.83 -19.14
CA PRO A 563 13.54 -16.56 -20.55
C PRO A 563 12.08 -16.80 -20.96
N PHE A 564 11.51 -15.89 -21.76
CA PHE A 564 10.12 -15.95 -22.17
C PHE A 564 9.76 -17.27 -22.86
N ASP A 565 10.64 -17.84 -23.67
CA ASP A 565 10.44 -19.13 -24.35
C ASP A 565 10.50 -20.34 -23.41
N LYS A 566 10.95 -20.18 -22.15
CA LYS A 566 11.06 -21.20 -21.11
C LYS A 566 9.93 -21.18 -20.07
N LEU A 567 9.06 -20.19 -20.08
CA LEU A 567 7.98 -20.05 -19.11
C LEU A 567 7.06 -21.29 -19.03
N ASN A 568 6.97 -22.05 -20.11
CA ASN A 568 6.16 -23.26 -20.19
C ASN A 568 6.97 -24.56 -20.03
N ASP A 569 8.29 -24.48 -19.80
CA ASP A 569 9.14 -25.63 -19.49
C ASP A 569 9.09 -25.93 -17.98
N ARG A 570 8.32 -26.95 -17.60
CA ARG A 570 8.11 -27.32 -16.19
C ARG A 570 9.38 -27.71 -15.44
N LEU A 571 10.42 -28.21 -16.14
CA LEU A 571 11.68 -28.55 -15.49
C LEU A 571 12.47 -27.29 -15.17
N VAL A 572 12.58 -26.38 -16.12
CA VAL A 572 13.26 -25.08 -15.92
C VAL A 572 12.54 -24.26 -14.83
N VAL A 573 11.23 -24.07 -14.98
CA VAL A 573 10.44 -23.27 -13.99
C VAL A 573 10.41 -23.94 -12.61
N GLY A 574 10.43 -25.25 -12.52
CA GLY A 574 10.54 -25.96 -11.25
C GLY A 574 11.88 -25.76 -10.54
N GLU A 575 12.93 -25.51 -11.28
CA GLU A 575 14.27 -25.29 -10.75
C GLU A 575 14.55 -23.82 -10.38
N ILE A 576 14.30 -22.89 -11.29
CA ILE A 576 14.68 -21.46 -11.12
C ILE A 576 13.52 -20.53 -10.74
N GLY A 577 12.29 -21.04 -10.70
CA GLY A 577 11.08 -20.24 -10.53
C GLY A 577 10.50 -19.75 -11.87
N MET A 578 9.28 -19.25 -11.85
CA MET A 578 8.65 -18.61 -13.01
C MET A 578 9.17 -17.17 -13.20
N THR A 579 9.52 -16.56 -12.09
CA THR A 579 10.25 -15.29 -11.95
C THR A 579 11.47 -15.55 -11.07
N GLY A 580 12.47 -14.70 -11.10
CA GLY A 580 13.64 -14.78 -10.20
C GLY A 580 13.29 -14.59 -8.74
N SER A 581 12.13 -14.04 -8.45
CA SER A 581 11.63 -13.83 -7.09
C SER A 581 10.14 -14.12 -6.99
N ILE A 582 9.76 -14.76 -5.89
CA ILE A 582 8.38 -14.88 -5.47
C ILE A 582 7.80 -13.51 -5.04
N MET A 583 8.67 -12.54 -4.74
CA MET A 583 8.30 -11.17 -4.35
C MET A 583 7.91 -10.29 -5.55
N ASP A 584 7.77 -10.86 -6.73
CA ASP A 584 7.18 -10.22 -7.91
C ASP A 584 5.66 -10.40 -7.90
N TYR A 585 4.92 -9.43 -8.45
CA TYR A 585 3.51 -9.61 -8.77
C TYR A 585 3.39 -10.28 -10.13
N ALA A 586 3.58 -11.60 -10.15
CA ALA A 586 3.53 -12.37 -11.37
C ALA A 586 2.11 -12.53 -11.90
N ALA A 587 1.91 -12.28 -13.20
CA ALA A 587 0.67 -12.64 -13.87
C ALA A 587 0.50 -14.17 -13.94
N PRO A 588 -0.74 -14.71 -13.98
CA PRO A 588 -0.92 -16.11 -14.27
C PRO A 588 -0.40 -16.43 -15.67
N ASN A 589 0.40 -17.48 -15.78
CA ASN A 589 0.95 -17.93 -17.04
C ASN A 589 -0.11 -18.68 -17.86
N VAL A 590 -0.65 -18.02 -18.85
CA VAL A 590 -1.63 -18.58 -19.78
C VAL A 590 -1.01 -18.64 -21.17
N SER A 591 -0.46 -19.80 -21.54
CA SER A 591 0.17 -19.99 -22.85
C SER A 591 -0.86 -19.93 -23.98
N ARG A 592 -0.54 -19.23 -25.08
CA ARG A 592 -1.35 -19.25 -26.30
C ARG A 592 -1.42 -20.65 -26.90
N ASP A 593 -0.31 -21.37 -26.92
CA ASP A 593 -0.24 -22.78 -27.30
C ASP A 593 -0.64 -23.68 -26.12
N ARG A 594 -1.88 -24.13 -26.14
CA ARG A 594 -2.49 -24.98 -25.10
C ARG A 594 -1.71 -26.27 -24.84
N SER A 595 -1.06 -26.81 -25.87
CA SER A 595 -0.31 -28.06 -25.76
C SER A 595 0.98 -27.93 -24.97
N ARG A 596 1.44 -26.69 -24.78
CA ARG A 596 2.67 -26.35 -24.07
C ARG A 596 2.42 -25.72 -22.69
N GLN A 597 1.18 -25.68 -22.20
CA GLN A 597 0.85 -25.05 -20.94
C GLN A 597 1.71 -25.59 -19.78
N GLY A 598 2.49 -24.71 -19.17
CA GLY A 598 3.29 -24.95 -17.99
C GLY A 598 2.52 -24.83 -16.67
N PHE A 599 3.18 -24.38 -15.61
CA PHE A 599 2.53 -23.97 -14.37
C PHE A 599 1.78 -22.64 -14.59
N TYR A 600 0.71 -22.42 -13.85
CA TYR A 600 -0.01 -21.14 -13.88
C TYR A 600 0.63 -20.12 -12.95
N TYR A 601 1.19 -20.57 -11.82
CA TYR A 601 1.94 -19.78 -10.86
C TYR A 601 3.26 -20.46 -10.52
N SER A 602 4.23 -19.71 -9.98
CA SER A 602 5.55 -20.27 -9.64
C SER A 602 5.43 -21.40 -8.62
N PRO A 603 6.02 -22.58 -8.92
CA PRO A 603 6.01 -23.71 -7.99
C PRO A 603 7.10 -23.65 -6.94
N SER A 604 8.04 -22.68 -7.01
CA SER A 604 9.24 -22.59 -6.18
C SER A 604 9.66 -21.14 -6.02
N VAL A 605 10.37 -20.84 -4.93
CA VAL A 605 11.14 -19.58 -4.81
C VAL A 605 12.18 -19.50 -5.92
N GLY A 606 12.46 -18.28 -6.37
CA GLY A 606 13.36 -18.01 -7.49
C GLY A 606 14.83 -17.89 -7.09
N THR A 607 15.64 -17.55 -8.07
CA THR A 607 17.10 -17.41 -7.90
C THR A 607 17.45 -16.18 -7.06
N TRP A 608 16.76 -15.05 -7.28
CA TRP A 608 16.94 -13.85 -6.47
C TRP A 608 16.56 -14.10 -5.00
N ASP A 609 15.47 -14.84 -4.75
CA ASP A 609 15.05 -15.16 -3.39
C ASP A 609 16.13 -15.92 -2.63
N GLN A 610 16.74 -16.93 -3.27
CA GLN A 610 17.83 -17.71 -2.68
C GLN A 610 19.06 -16.84 -2.40
N TRP A 611 19.41 -15.95 -3.32
CA TRP A 611 20.51 -15.01 -3.17
C TRP A 611 20.25 -13.99 -2.08
N ALA A 612 19.05 -13.39 -2.03
CA ALA A 612 18.67 -12.40 -1.03
C ALA A 612 18.63 -13.02 0.38
N ILE A 613 18.08 -14.22 0.54
CA ILE A 613 18.08 -14.95 1.82
C ILE A 613 19.52 -15.33 2.20
N THR A 614 20.36 -15.73 1.23
CA THR A 614 21.79 -15.99 1.50
C THR A 614 22.48 -14.75 2.04
N TRP A 615 22.30 -13.59 1.40
CA TRP A 615 22.86 -12.33 1.89
C TRP A 615 22.32 -11.98 3.28
N GLY A 616 21.01 -12.12 3.49
CA GLY A 616 20.33 -11.72 4.74
C GLY A 616 20.65 -12.62 5.94
N TYR A 617 20.87 -13.92 5.72
CA TYR A 617 20.90 -14.91 6.80
C TYR A 617 22.22 -15.69 6.94
N THR A 618 23.11 -15.67 5.95
CA THR A 618 24.43 -16.32 6.09
C THR A 618 25.15 -15.75 7.33
N GLN A 619 25.63 -16.65 8.19
CA GLN A 619 26.41 -16.28 9.36
C GLN A 619 27.85 -15.96 8.95
N ILE A 620 28.31 -14.75 9.25
CA ILE A 620 29.71 -14.37 9.04
C ILE A 620 30.52 -14.76 10.29
N PRO A 621 31.53 -15.61 10.15
CA PRO A 621 32.32 -16.07 11.29
C PRO A 621 33.04 -14.94 12.03
N GLY A 622 33.12 -15.08 13.35
CA GLY A 622 33.78 -14.14 14.26
C GLY A 622 32.88 -12.99 14.69
N ASN A 623 33.19 -12.39 15.82
CA ASN A 623 32.43 -11.22 16.33
C ASN A 623 32.92 -9.94 15.64
N LYS A 624 32.49 -9.72 14.40
CA LYS A 624 32.82 -8.53 13.60
C LYS A 624 31.84 -7.40 13.90
N SER A 625 32.29 -6.14 13.79
CA SER A 625 31.37 -5.00 13.78
C SER A 625 30.42 -5.08 12.56
N ALA A 626 29.27 -4.38 12.61
CA ALA A 626 28.33 -4.32 11.49
C ALA A 626 29.01 -3.87 10.18
N GLN A 627 29.93 -2.91 10.26
CA GLN A 627 30.73 -2.46 9.11
C GLN A 627 31.61 -3.56 8.49
N LYS A 628 32.34 -4.31 9.32
CA LYS A 628 33.16 -5.42 8.85
C LYS A 628 32.35 -6.61 8.33
N GLU A 629 31.13 -6.77 8.83
CA GLU A 629 30.18 -7.74 8.30
C GLU A 629 29.69 -7.31 6.92
N ALA A 630 29.33 -6.03 6.74
CA ALA A 630 28.94 -5.47 5.44
C ALA A 630 30.04 -5.63 4.39
N GLU A 631 31.33 -5.41 4.76
CA GLU A 631 32.47 -5.68 3.88
C GLU A 631 32.55 -7.16 3.44
N ALA A 632 32.28 -8.09 4.36
CA ALA A 632 32.28 -9.52 4.04
C ALA A 632 31.10 -9.94 3.14
N LEU A 633 29.94 -9.31 3.34
CA LEU A 633 28.73 -9.53 2.53
C LEU A 633 28.78 -8.82 1.17
N GLY A 634 29.68 -7.87 1.00
CA GLY A 634 29.86 -7.12 -0.25
C GLY A 634 30.17 -8.00 -1.46
N SER A 635 30.80 -9.16 -1.26
CA SER A 635 31.01 -10.13 -2.33
C SER A 635 29.73 -10.79 -2.80
N ILE A 636 28.78 -11.05 -1.90
CA ILE A 636 27.44 -11.59 -2.23
C ILE A 636 26.62 -10.48 -2.92
N ALA A 637 26.58 -9.29 -2.33
CA ALA A 637 25.85 -8.15 -2.92
C ALA A 637 26.40 -7.75 -4.30
N GLY A 638 27.71 -7.92 -4.54
CA GLY A 638 28.37 -7.65 -5.82
C GLY A 638 27.89 -8.54 -6.99
N GLU A 639 27.19 -9.66 -6.71
CA GLU A 639 26.56 -10.51 -7.71
C GLU A 639 25.23 -9.90 -8.27
N ALA A 640 24.80 -8.73 -7.80
CA ALA A 640 23.61 -8.04 -8.27
C ALA A 640 23.59 -7.73 -9.78
N HIS A 641 24.78 -7.76 -10.45
CA HIS A 641 24.90 -7.61 -11.90
C HIS A 641 24.42 -8.84 -12.69
N LEU A 642 24.21 -9.98 -12.04
CA LEU A 642 23.71 -11.18 -12.69
C LEU A 642 22.22 -11.00 -13.00
N LYS A 643 21.81 -11.44 -14.18
CA LYS A 643 20.42 -11.34 -14.63
C LYS A 643 19.42 -11.99 -13.67
N GLU A 644 19.83 -13.13 -13.09
CA GLU A 644 19.09 -13.87 -12.06
C GLU A 644 18.96 -13.16 -10.71
N HIS A 645 19.75 -12.10 -10.47
CA HIS A 645 19.73 -11.28 -9.28
C HIS A 645 19.18 -9.85 -9.56
N ALA A 646 18.62 -9.61 -10.74
CA ALA A 646 18.04 -8.31 -11.10
C ALA A 646 17.01 -7.87 -10.06
N TYR A 647 17.11 -6.59 -9.61
CA TYR A 647 16.27 -6.02 -8.58
C TYR A 647 15.68 -4.67 -9.00
N GLY A 648 14.39 -4.54 -8.83
CA GLY A 648 13.62 -3.31 -8.95
C GLY A 648 12.35 -3.44 -8.11
N THR A 649 11.98 -2.40 -7.39
CA THR A 649 10.97 -2.47 -6.34
C THR A 649 9.88 -1.40 -6.52
N ASP A 650 9.09 -1.12 -5.50
CA ASP A 650 7.92 -0.25 -5.52
C ASP A 650 8.20 1.13 -6.14
N GLU A 651 9.23 1.82 -5.67
CA GLU A 651 9.62 3.14 -6.19
C GLU A 651 9.99 3.11 -7.69
N ASP A 652 10.42 1.97 -8.22
CA ASP A 652 10.73 1.81 -9.65
C ASP A 652 9.48 1.60 -10.52
N THR A 653 8.29 1.39 -9.91
CA THR A 653 7.01 1.24 -10.60
C THR A 653 6.10 2.46 -10.51
N TYR A 654 6.28 3.34 -9.52
CA TYR A 654 5.52 4.57 -9.38
C TYR A 654 5.84 5.59 -10.50
N PRO A 655 4.92 6.50 -10.85
CA PRO A 655 5.06 7.37 -12.02
C PRO A 655 6.39 8.11 -12.13
N ALA A 656 7.00 8.52 -11.03
CA ALA A 656 8.29 9.19 -11.02
C ALA A 656 9.46 8.25 -11.35
N GLY A 657 9.42 7.01 -10.84
CA GLY A 657 10.45 5.98 -11.04
C GLY A 657 10.17 5.03 -12.19
N ALA A 658 8.93 4.99 -12.70
CA ALA A 658 8.47 4.04 -13.72
C ALA A 658 9.12 4.28 -15.11
N MET A 659 10.43 4.13 -15.19
CA MET A 659 11.21 4.30 -16.42
C MET A 659 11.79 3.00 -16.96
N ASP A 660 11.99 1.99 -16.10
CA ASP A 660 12.55 0.71 -16.50
C ASP A 660 11.48 -0.20 -17.12
N THR A 661 11.67 -0.57 -18.37
CA THR A 661 10.75 -1.45 -19.10
C THR A 661 10.73 -2.86 -18.53
N LEU A 662 11.80 -3.26 -17.85
CA LEU A 662 12.00 -4.57 -17.25
C LEU A 662 11.51 -4.64 -15.78
N CYS A 663 11.12 -3.52 -15.21
CA CYS A 663 10.53 -3.46 -13.88
C CYS A 663 9.04 -3.18 -14.03
N ALA A 664 8.22 -4.23 -13.98
CA ALA A 664 6.78 -4.12 -14.22
C ALA A 664 6.02 -5.17 -13.38
N ILE A 665 4.83 -4.80 -12.89
CA ILE A 665 3.94 -5.72 -12.20
C ILE A 665 3.05 -6.46 -13.21
N PHE A 666 2.67 -7.70 -12.90
CA PHE A 666 1.76 -8.56 -13.69
C PHE A 666 2.23 -8.80 -15.13
N ASP A 667 3.55 -9.03 -15.30
CA ASP A 667 4.13 -9.55 -16.52
C ASP A 667 4.91 -10.86 -16.25
N LEU A 668 5.52 -11.45 -17.27
CA LEU A 668 6.34 -12.65 -17.18
C LEU A 668 7.42 -12.67 -18.26
N GLY A 669 8.59 -13.20 -17.89
CA GLY A 669 9.68 -13.46 -18.80
C GLY A 669 10.56 -12.23 -19.07
N ASP A 670 11.65 -12.47 -19.76
CA ASP A 670 12.69 -11.46 -20.01
C ASP A 670 12.41 -10.52 -21.20
N ASP A 671 11.25 -10.67 -21.83
CA ASP A 671 10.80 -9.81 -22.93
C ASP A 671 9.34 -9.36 -22.69
N PRO A 672 9.12 -8.23 -21.99
CA PRO A 672 7.77 -7.70 -21.74
C PRO A 672 6.95 -7.43 -23.01
N LEU A 673 7.61 -7.11 -24.12
CA LEU A 673 6.91 -6.90 -25.39
C LEU A 673 6.47 -8.24 -26.03
N ALA A 674 7.28 -9.30 -25.93
CA ALA A 674 6.87 -10.64 -26.35
C ALA A 674 5.72 -11.16 -25.48
N TRP A 675 5.77 -10.94 -24.17
CA TRP A 675 4.68 -11.26 -23.26
C TRP A 675 3.40 -10.50 -23.61
N ALA A 676 3.49 -9.21 -23.91
CA ALA A 676 2.33 -8.41 -24.32
C ALA A 676 1.70 -8.93 -25.61
N LYS A 677 2.52 -9.31 -26.59
CA LYS A 677 2.07 -9.95 -27.85
C LYS A 677 1.35 -11.27 -27.60
N GLU A 678 1.91 -12.11 -26.73
CA GLU A 678 1.30 -13.40 -26.33
C GLU A 678 -0.05 -13.19 -25.64
N ARG A 679 -0.12 -12.25 -24.68
CA ARG A 679 -1.35 -11.93 -23.94
C ARG A 679 -2.47 -11.46 -24.86
N ILE A 680 -2.19 -10.50 -25.73
CA ILE A 680 -3.17 -10.04 -26.74
C ILE A 680 -3.56 -11.20 -27.67
N GLY A 681 -2.60 -12.03 -28.08
CA GLY A 681 -2.90 -13.20 -28.90
C GLY A 681 -3.88 -14.18 -28.22
N VAL A 682 -3.75 -14.41 -26.91
CA VAL A 682 -4.71 -15.22 -26.14
C VAL A 682 -6.11 -14.59 -26.15
N CYS A 683 -6.20 -13.25 -25.89
CA CYS A 683 -7.48 -12.54 -25.92
C CYS A 683 -8.15 -12.63 -27.30
N GLN A 684 -7.40 -12.38 -28.35
CA GLN A 684 -7.89 -12.45 -29.73
C GLN A 684 -8.34 -13.88 -30.13
N ASP A 685 -7.61 -14.92 -29.72
CA ASP A 685 -7.98 -16.32 -30.00
C ASP A 685 -9.29 -16.69 -29.29
N ILE A 686 -9.52 -16.17 -28.06
CA ILE A 686 -10.77 -16.37 -27.32
C ILE A 686 -11.95 -15.73 -28.06
N PHE A 687 -11.79 -14.52 -28.61
CA PHE A 687 -12.83 -13.86 -29.40
C PHE A 687 -13.04 -14.55 -30.74
N ALA A 688 -11.96 -14.97 -31.43
CA ALA A 688 -12.01 -15.56 -32.77
C ALA A 688 -12.63 -16.95 -32.80
N ASP A 689 -12.60 -17.72 -31.68
CA ASP A 689 -13.23 -19.04 -31.59
C ASP A 689 -14.76 -18.97 -31.80
N GLY A 690 -15.39 -17.80 -31.60
CA GLY A 690 -16.82 -17.57 -31.78
C GLY A 690 -17.72 -18.33 -30.79
N LYS A 691 -17.13 -19.04 -29.81
CA LYS A 691 -17.81 -19.86 -28.82
C LYS A 691 -17.82 -19.27 -27.43
N LEU A 692 -17.36 -18.02 -27.28
CA LEU A 692 -17.24 -17.38 -25.97
C LEU A 692 -18.57 -17.41 -25.21
N GLU A 693 -19.69 -17.09 -25.89
CA GLU A 693 -21.02 -17.12 -25.27
C GLU A 693 -21.36 -18.54 -24.74
N GLU A 694 -21.27 -19.55 -25.61
CA GLU A 694 -21.56 -20.94 -25.26
C GLU A 694 -20.71 -21.43 -24.07
N ARG A 695 -19.44 -20.95 -24.00
CA ARG A 695 -18.47 -21.36 -22.99
C ARG A 695 -18.64 -20.68 -21.63
N VAL A 696 -19.19 -19.44 -21.61
CA VAL A 696 -19.33 -18.68 -20.36
C VAL A 696 -20.77 -18.59 -19.86
N VAL A 697 -21.76 -18.78 -20.74
CA VAL A 697 -23.18 -18.73 -20.39
C VAL A 697 -23.74 -20.14 -20.41
N GLY A 698 -24.05 -20.70 -19.24
CA GLY A 698 -24.75 -21.98 -19.15
C GLY A 698 -26.19 -21.92 -19.66
N GLU A 699 -26.76 -23.08 -20.01
CA GLU A 699 -28.16 -23.18 -20.45
C GLU A 699 -29.12 -22.61 -19.37
N GLY A 700 -30.00 -21.67 -19.77
CA GLY A 700 -30.88 -20.95 -18.85
C GLY A 700 -30.20 -19.85 -18.04
N GLY A 701 -28.91 -19.62 -18.21
CA GLY A 701 -28.15 -18.55 -17.54
C GLY A 701 -28.43 -17.16 -18.11
N SER A 702 -28.16 -16.12 -17.33
CA SER A 702 -28.18 -14.74 -17.80
C SER A 702 -26.94 -14.44 -18.65
N TYR A 703 -26.98 -13.40 -19.49
CA TYR A 703 -25.83 -12.95 -20.29
C TYR A 703 -24.77 -12.19 -19.48
N LEU A 704 -24.95 -12.05 -18.19
CA LEU A 704 -24.02 -11.31 -17.32
C LEU A 704 -22.59 -11.88 -17.34
N PRO A 705 -22.36 -13.22 -17.31
CA PRO A 705 -21.03 -13.78 -17.46
C PRO A 705 -20.34 -13.44 -18.80
N LEU A 706 -21.11 -13.29 -19.88
CA LEU A 706 -20.56 -12.87 -21.18
C LEU A 706 -20.07 -11.43 -21.11
N ARG A 707 -20.82 -10.56 -20.43
CA ARG A 707 -20.41 -9.18 -20.23
C ARG A 707 -19.10 -9.11 -19.44
N TYR A 708 -18.98 -9.87 -18.35
CA TYR A 708 -17.75 -9.96 -17.58
C TYR A 708 -16.57 -10.45 -18.41
N ALA A 709 -16.77 -11.50 -19.17
CA ALA A 709 -15.74 -12.03 -20.05
C ALA A 709 -15.20 -10.97 -21.05
N VAL A 710 -16.10 -10.20 -21.62
CA VAL A 710 -15.72 -9.11 -22.55
C VAL A 710 -14.94 -8.02 -21.83
N GLU A 711 -15.38 -7.60 -20.65
CA GLU A 711 -14.71 -6.59 -19.84
C GLU A 711 -13.30 -7.06 -19.46
N THR A 712 -13.16 -8.28 -18.93
CA THR A 712 -11.86 -8.91 -18.61
C THR A 712 -10.93 -8.91 -19.82
N LEU A 713 -11.41 -9.29 -21.02
CA LEU A 713 -10.56 -9.31 -22.22
C LEU A 713 -10.09 -7.90 -22.61
N LEU A 714 -10.97 -6.90 -22.54
CA LEU A 714 -10.61 -5.51 -22.87
C LEU A 714 -9.57 -4.94 -21.87
N VAL A 715 -9.71 -5.28 -20.59
CA VAL A 715 -8.72 -4.89 -19.55
C VAL A 715 -7.38 -5.55 -19.83
N GLN A 716 -7.35 -6.86 -20.10
CA GLN A 716 -6.11 -7.57 -20.39
C GLN A 716 -5.41 -7.05 -21.66
N GLU A 717 -6.18 -6.69 -22.71
CA GLU A 717 -5.61 -6.03 -23.89
C GLU A 717 -5.00 -4.66 -23.52
N TYR A 718 -5.71 -3.85 -22.75
CA TYR A 718 -5.20 -2.55 -22.29
C TYR A 718 -3.91 -2.71 -21.47
N LEU A 719 -3.88 -3.62 -20.48
CA LEU A 719 -2.70 -3.86 -19.64
C LEU A 719 -1.50 -4.29 -20.49
N ALA A 720 -1.70 -5.21 -21.43
CA ALA A 720 -0.64 -5.66 -22.32
C ALA A 720 -0.11 -4.51 -23.20
N ILE A 721 -1.01 -3.66 -23.75
CA ILE A 721 -0.62 -2.51 -24.57
C ILE A 721 0.14 -1.47 -23.71
N SER A 722 -0.32 -1.22 -22.48
CA SER A 722 0.30 -0.28 -21.54
C SER A 722 1.74 -0.67 -21.20
N ARG A 723 2.06 -1.98 -21.10
CA ARG A 723 3.45 -2.44 -20.90
C ARG A 723 4.38 -2.00 -22.04
N ALA A 724 3.89 -2.03 -23.29
CA ALA A 724 4.67 -1.56 -24.44
C ALA A 724 4.95 -0.05 -24.39
N VAL A 725 4.05 0.75 -23.81
CA VAL A 725 4.26 2.21 -23.67
C VAL A 725 5.53 2.53 -22.87
N LYS A 726 5.88 1.73 -21.86
CA LYS A 726 7.09 1.94 -21.03
C LYS A 726 8.39 1.94 -21.82
N TYR A 727 8.42 1.32 -23.01
CA TYR A 727 9.61 1.35 -23.88
C TYR A 727 9.89 2.75 -24.46
N VAL A 728 8.83 3.55 -24.72
CA VAL A 728 8.98 4.89 -25.28
C VAL A 728 9.51 5.85 -24.20
N GLY A 729 10.71 6.40 -24.42
CA GLY A 729 11.43 7.18 -23.41
C GLY A 729 11.87 6.36 -22.20
N GLY A 730 11.86 5.02 -22.32
CA GLY A 730 12.28 4.12 -21.27
C GLY A 730 13.78 4.11 -21.03
N GLN A 731 14.19 3.69 -19.84
CA GLN A 731 15.57 3.47 -19.45
C GLN A 731 15.67 2.18 -18.66
N PHE A 732 16.65 1.35 -18.93
CA PHE A 732 17.02 0.25 -18.06
C PHE A 732 17.76 0.83 -16.86
N THR A 733 17.40 0.38 -15.66
CA THR A 733 17.99 0.82 -14.40
C THR A 733 18.73 -0.34 -13.73
N ALA A 734 19.81 -0.04 -13.05
CA ALA A 734 20.56 -0.99 -12.23
C ALA A 734 21.09 -0.26 -10.99
N ARG A 735 21.54 -0.99 -9.99
CA ARG A 735 22.10 -0.44 -8.73
C ARG A 735 23.57 -0.82 -8.52
N PRO A 736 24.46 -0.65 -9.53
CA PRO A 736 25.86 -1.02 -9.38
C PRO A 736 26.58 -0.03 -8.47
N HIS A 737 27.48 -0.56 -7.63
CA HIS A 737 28.46 0.24 -6.92
C HIS A 737 29.74 0.37 -7.73
N LYS A 738 30.49 1.45 -7.52
CA LYS A 738 31.76 1.67 -8.21
C LYS A 738 32.76 0.55 -7.88
N GLY A 739 33.12 -0.21 -8.88
CA GLY A 739 34.06 -1.35 -8.76
C GLY A 739 33.39 -2.72 -8.78
N ASP A 740 32.05 -2.78 -8.83
CA ASP A 740 31.34 -4.03 -9.05
C ASP A 740 31.72 -4.65 -10.40
N THR A 741 31.72 -5.97 -10.45
CA THR A 741 31.89 -6.72 -11.70
C THR A 741 30.68 -6.52 -12.60
N GLY A 742 30.83 -6.68 -13.92
CA GLY A 742 29.74 -6.54 -14.89
C GLY A 742 29.75 -5.23 -15.66
N GLY A 743 30.22 -4.14 -15.06
CA GLY A 743 30.32 -2.83 -15.72
C GLY A 743 29.01 -2.19 -16.13
N GLU A 744 27.90 -2.57 -15.48
CA GLU A 744 26.60 -1.97 -15.71
C GLU A 744 26.59 -0.48 -15.32
N LEU A 745 25.79 0.29 -16.06
CA LEU A 745 25.52 1.68 -15.71
C LEU A 745 24.23 1.79 -14.93
N PRO A 746 24.12 2.72 -13.97
CA PRO A 746 22.90 2.93 -13.21
C PRO A 746 21.66 3.20 -14.09
N MET A 747 21.87 3.81 -15.26
CA MET A 747 20.80 4.15 -16.21
C MET A 747 21.28 4.03 -17.65
N THR A 748 20.55 3.29 -18.48
CA THR A 748 20.83 3.12 -19.91
C THR A 748 19.55 3.31 -20.71
N PRO A 749 19.49 4.23 -21.70
CA PRO A 749 18.29 4.40 -22.53
C PRO A 749 17.92 3.12 -23.30
N VAL A 750 16.63 2.84 -23.39
CA VAL A 750 16.12 1.76 -24.25
C VAL A 750 16.53 2.04 -25.69
N PRO A 751 17.08 1.08 -26.44
CA PRO A 751 17.48 1.26 -27.84
C PRO A 751 16.33 1.81 -28.69
N ALA A 752 16.61 2.78 -29.57
CA ALA A 752 15.60 3.43 -30.40
C ALA A 752 14.79 2.44 -31.26
N ALA A 753 15.41 1.36 -31.72
CA ALA A 753 14.71 0.33 -32.48
C ALA A 753 13.58 -0.33 -31.68
N GLN A 754 13.83 -0.65 -30.41
CA GLN A 754 12.82 -1.23 -29.50
C GLN A 754 11.71 -0.21 -29.17
N GLN A 755 12.05 1.07 -29.01
CA GLN A 755 11.07 2.12 -28.79
C GLN A 755 10.13 2.29 -30.00
N ARG A 756 10.69 2.23 -31.23
CA ARG A 756 9.89 2.27 -32.48
C ARG A 756 8.98 1.04 -32.60
N GLU A 757 9.49 -0.15 -32.32
CA GLU A 757 8.70 -1.40 -32.33
C GLU A 757 7.56 -1.33 -31.31
N ALA A 758 7.83 -0.88 -30.10
CA ALA A 758 6.84 -0.75 -29.05
C ALA A 758 5.74 0.27 -29.40
N LEU A 759 6.12 1.47 -29.92
CA LEU A 759 5.12 2.44 -30.37
C LEU A 759 4.26 1.87 -31.51
N GLN A 760 4.86 1.15 -32.46
CA GLN A 760 4.14 0.52 -33.56
C GLN A 760 3.16 -0.54 -33.03
N PHE A 761 3.55 -1.31 -32.01
CA PHE A 761 2.67 -2.28 -31.37
C PHE A 761 1.47 -1.59 -30.68
N VAL A 762 1.68 -0.49 -29.95
CA VAL A 762 0.60 0.31 -29.36
C VAL A 762 -0.36 0.83 -30.45
N ILE A 763 0.17 1.42 -31.52
CA ILE A 763 -0.61 1.94 -32.62
C ILE A 763 -1.49 0.83 -33.22
N GLN A 764 -0.91 -0.32 -33.51
CA GLN A 764 -1.62 -1.43 -34.17
C GLN A 764 -2.76 -1.99 -33.31
N ASN A 765 -2.55 -2.11 -32.00
CA ASN A 765 -3.49 -2.79 -31.10
C ASN A 765 -4.49 -1.84 -30.41
N ALA A 766 -4.25 -0.52 -30.42
CA ALA A 766 -5.16 0.45 -29.82
C ALA A 766 -5.72 1.48 -30.80
N PHE A 767 -4.89 2.07 -31.70
CA PHE A 767 -5.27 3.28 -32.42
C PHE A 767 -5.73 3.03 -33.85
N MET A 768 -5.49 1.84 -34.41
CA MET A 768 -5.94 1.50 -35.75
C MET A 768 -7.45 1.21 -35.82
N PRO A 769 -8.13 1.54 -36.94
CA PRO A 769 -9.52 1.15 -37.14
C PRO A 769 -9.68 -0.38 -37.04
N GLY A 770 -10.51 -0.85 -36.14
CA GLY A 770 -10.72 -2.29 -35.89
C GLY A 770 -10.04 -2.84 -34.65
N ALA A 771 -9.17 -2.07 -33.98
CA ALA A 771 -8.71 -2.37 -32.67
C ALA A 771 -9.81 -2.17 -31.61
N LEU A 772 -9.86 -3.00 -30.58
CA LEU A 772 -10.81 -2.93 -29.45
C LEU A 772 -12.29 -2.96 -29.89
N VAL A 773 -12.63 -3.69 -30.98
CA VAL A 773 -13.97 -3.74 -31.57
C VAL A 773 -14.63 -5.07 -31.25
N LEU A 774 -15.88 -5.02 -30.83
CA LEU A 774 -16.70 -6.18 -30.55
C LEU A 774 -17.67 -6.47 -31.70
N PRO A 775 -17.97 -7.75 -32.01
CA PRO A 775 -18.99 -8.12 -32.97
C PRO A 775 -20.38 -7.63 -32.51
N PRO A 776 -21.23 -7.11 -33.43
CA PRO A 776 -22.56 -6.60 -33.06
C PRO A 776 -23.45 -7.64 -32.35
N GLU A 777 -23.33 -8.88 -32.71
CA GLU A 777 -24.04 -10.02 -32.09
C GLU A 777 -23.65 -10.24 -30.64
N VAL A 778 -22.42 -9.94 -30.26
CA VAL A 778 -21.97 -9.96 -28.87
C VAL A 778 -22.49 -8.73 -28.14
N MET A 779 -22.34 -7.53 -28.76
CA MET A 779 -22.76 -6.26 -28.15
C MET A 779 -24.22 -6.24 -27.72
N ASN A 780 -25.12 -6.85 -28.52
CA ASN A 780 -26.55 -6.88 -28.20
C ASN A 780 -26.90 -7.79 -26.98
N LYS A 781 -25.95 -8.57 -26.47
CA LYS A 781 -26.13 -9.47 -25.36
C LYS A 781 -25.47 -8.97 -24.06
N LEU A 782 -24.68 -7.90 -24.14
CA LEU A 782 -23.95 -7.35 -22.99
C LEU A 782 -24.87 -6.50 -22.08
N ALA A 783 -25.83 -7.14 -21.46
CA ALA A 783 -26.77 -6.50 -20.55
C ALA A 783 -26.31 -6.68 -19.09
N ASP A 784 -26.60 -5.67 -18.27
CA ASP A 784 -26.36 -5.75 -16.84
C ASP A 784 -27.51 -6.43 -16.10
N ASN A 785 -27.22 -6.89 -14.87
CA ASN A 785 -28.22 -7.43 -13.97
C ASN A 785 -29.18 -6.31 -13.49
N LYS A 786 -30.47 -6.64 -13.44
CA LYS A 786 -31.51 -5.71 -13.00
C LYS A 786 -32.08 -6.04 -11.63
N ILE A 787 -31.48 -7.03 -10.92
CA ILE A 787 -31.89 -7.37 -9.55
C ILE A 787 -31.18 -6.41 -8.59
N PRO A 788 -31.93 -5.59 -7.83
CA PRO A 788 -31.33 -4.67 -6.87
C PRO A 788 -30.84 -5.41 -5.63
N ASP A 789 -29.75 -4.93 -5.08
CA ASP A 789 -29.21 -5.33 -3.77
C ASP A 789 -28.65 -4.07 -3.04
N TRP A 790 -28.01 -4.26 -1.88
CA TRP A 790 -27.46 -3.11 -1.13
C TRP A 790 -26.28 -2.41 -1.81
N GLN A 791 -25.58 -3.07 -2.72
CA GLN A 791 -24.52 -2.47 -3.55
C GLN A 791 -25.12 -1.86 -4.83
N ASN A 792 -26.26 -2.37 -5.28
CA ASN A 792 -26.98 -1.92 -6.47
C ASN A 792 -28.42 -1.52 -6.09
N PRO A 793 -28.65 -0.39 -5.43
CA PRO A 793 -29.96 -0.02 -4.99
C PRO A 793 -30.92 0.25 -6.17
N MET A 794 -32.20 -0.06 -5.99
CA MET A 794 -33.24 0.05 -7.01
C MET A 794 -33.30 1.43 -7.67
N PHE A 795 -32.90 2.48 -6.96
CA PHE A 795 -32.96 3.87 -7.41
C PHE A 795 -31.60 4.49 -7.69
N ALA A 796 -30.60 3.67 -8.11
CA ALA A 796 -29.32 4.19 -8.57
C ALA A 796 -29.51 4.98 -9.88
N PHE A 797 -29.71 6.30 -9.76
CA PHE A 797 -29.83 7.21 -10.89
C PHE A 797 -28.50 7.29 -11.65
N GLY A 798 -28.55 7.22 -12.98
CA GLY A 798 -27.37 7.32 -13.84
C GLY A 798 -26.74 5.98 -14.26
N ARG A 799 -27.19 4.84 -13.72
CA ARG A 799 -26.68 3.52 -14.13
C ARG A 799 -27.10 3.16 -15.55
N ARG A 800 -26.13 2.82 -16.39
CA ARG A 800 -26.37 2.27 -17.73
C ARG A 800 -26.51 0.74 -17.67
N PHE A 801 -27.58 0.21 -18.25
CA PHE A 801 -27.79 -1.24 -18.38
C PHE A 801 -27.17 -1.82 -19.66
N ASP A 802 -26.97 -1.00 -20.68
CA ASP A 802 -26.26 -1.33 -21.91
C ASP A 802 -24.74 -1.22 -21.70
N PHE A 803 -23.98 -1.88 -22.56
CA PHE A 803 -22.53 -1.85 -22.51
C PHE A 803 -21.99 -0.60 -23.24
N PRO A 804 -21.28 0.30 -22.56
CA PRO A 804 -20.82 1.57 -23.13
C PRO A 804 -19.48 1.41 -23.87
N LEU A 805 -19.40 0.55 -24.90
CA LEU A 805 -18.15 0.24 -25.61
C LEU A 805 -17.41 1.50 -26.10
N VAL A 806 -18.16 2.50 -26.61
CA VAL A 806 -17.53 3.74 -27.11
C VAL A 806 -16.79 4.49 -26.02
N ASP A 807 -17.37 4.51 -24.81
CA ASP A 807 -16.77 5.19 -23.65
C ASP A 807 -15.57 4.39 -23.14
N TRP A 808 -15.66 3.06 -23.08
CA TRP A 808 -14.55 2.17 -22.75
C TRP A 808 -13.35 2.37 -23.67
N VAL A 809 -13.57 2.33 -24.97
CA VAL A 809 -12.51 2.53 -25.96
C VAL A 809 -11.93 3.94 -25.87
N ALA A 810 -12.76 4.97 -25.65
CA ALA A 810 -12.29 6.34 -25.43
C ALA A 810 -11.41 6.46 -24.17
N ALA A 811 -11.80 5.80 -23.07
CA ALA A 811 -11.01 5.75 -21.84
C ALA A 811 -9.65 5.08 -22.05
N ILE A 812 -9.59 3.92 -22.71
CA ILE A 812 -8.35 3.24 -23.08
C ILE A 812 -7.46 4.14 -23.95
N HIS A 813 -8.02 4.77 -24.98
CA HIS A 813 -7.28 5.70 -25.84
C HIS A 813 -6.68 6.87 -25.05
N ASN A 814 -7.50 7.47 -24.16
CA ASN A 814 -7.04 8.58 -23.34
C ASN A 814 -5.92 8.15 -22.39
N ALA A 815 -6.07 6.99 -21.73
CA ALA A 815 -5.08 6.44 -20.80
C ALA A 815 -3.71 6.22 -21.49
N LEU A 816 -3.72 5.59 -22.67
CA LEU A 816 -2.49 5.36 -23.42
C LEU A 816 -1.86 6.67 -23.92
N LEU A 817 -2.68 7.65 -24.35
CA LEU A 817 -2.17 8.96 -24.77
C LEU A 817 -1.67 9.81 -23.58
N VAL A 818 -2.26 9.68 -22.39
CA VAL A 818 -1.74 10.32 -21.18
C VAL A 818 -0.36 9.77 -20.85
N GLN A 819 -0.17 8.46 -20.95
CA GLN A 819 1.14 7.82 -20.71
C GLN A 819 2.17 8.26 -21.75
N LEU A 820 1.86 8.12 -23.06
CA LEU A 820 2.77 8.47 -24.17
C LEU A 820 3.14 9.95 -24.23
N MET A 821 2.25 10.83 -23.75
CA MET A 821 2.44 12.28 -23.76
C MET A 821 2.70 12.84 -22.36
N ASN A 822 3.11 11.99 -21.41
CA ASN A 822 3.48 12.40 -20.07
C ASN A 822 4.73 13.31 -20.11
N PRO A 823 4.75 14.45 -19.40
CA PRO A 823 5.88 15.35 -19.37
C PRO A 823 7.21 14.69 -19.01
N MET A 824 7.23 13.76 -18.04
CA MET A 824 8.45 13.05 -17.63
C MET A 824 8.95 12.09 -18.72
N LEU A 825 8.05 11.38 -19.41
CA LEU A 825 8.41 10.55 -20.56
C LEU A 825 9.00 11.41 -21.69
N ILE A 826 8.34 12.51 -22.03
CA ILE A 826 8.79 13.46 -23.05
C ILE A 826 10.16 14.03 -22.70
N GLN A 827 10.37 14.41 -21.44
CA GLN A 827 11.67 14.89 -20.94
C GLN A 827 12.77 13.82 -21.15
N ARG A 828 12.51 12.56 -20.80
CA ARG A 828 13.46 11.46 -21.01
C ARG A 828 13.80 11.24 -22.49
N VAL A 829 12.80 11.35 -23.39
CA VAL A 829 13.02 11.26 -24.84
C VAL A 829 13.96 12.39 -25.33
N VAL A 830 13.75 13.62 -24.83
CA VAL A 830 14.65 14.75 -25.17
C VAL A 830 16.07 14.52 -24.66
N GLU A 831 16.20 14.08 -23.41
CA GLU A 831 17.48 13.83 -22.75
C GLU A 831 18.23 12.63 -23.31
N ALA A 832 17.53 11.66 -23.91
CA ALA A 832 18.16 10.53 -24.57
C ALA A 832 19.16 10.96 -25.66
N GLY A 833 18.95 12.14 -26.26
CA GLY A 833 19.88 12.75 -27.21
C GLY A 833 21.28 13.06 -26.66
N TYR A 834 21.43 13.14 -25.32
CA TYR A 834 22.72 13.31 -24.64
C TYR A 834 23.32 11.98 -24.17
N LYS A 835 22.54 10.89 -24.18
CA LYS A 835 22.91 9.61 -23.61
C LYS A 835 23.21 8.52 -24.65
N ALA A 836 22.78 8.72 -25.91
CA ALA A 836 22.92 7.73 -26.98
C ALA A 836 23.28 8.37 -28.32
N ASP A 837 24.04 7.68 -29.17
CA ASP A 837 24.47 8.18 -30.49
C ASP A 837 23.30 8.17 -31.48
N ASP A 838 22.41 7.20 -31.43
CA ASP A 838 21.17 7.11 -32.25
C ASP A 838 19.95 7.07 -31.31
N PRO A 839 19.54 8.21 -30.73
CA PRO A 839 18.41 8.27 -29.80
C PRO A 839 17.07 8.20 -30.56
N TYR A 840 16.05 7.63 -29.92
CA TYR A 840 14.67 7.84 -30.32
C TYR A 840 14.31 9.32 -30.12
N ARG A 841 13.73 9.94 -31.17
CA ARG A 841 13.51 11.39 -31.17
C ARG A 841 12.07 11.76 -30.84
N LEU A 842 11.89 12.88 -30.16
CA LEU A 842 10.56 13.41 -29.85
C LEU A 842 9.73 13.66 -31.11
N SER A 843 10.35 14.10 -32.21
CA SER A 843 9.67 14.27 -33.50
C SER A 843 9.15 12.96 -34.08
N GLU A 844 9.80 11.82 -33.79
CA GLU A 844 9.31 10.48 -34.21
C GLU A 844 8.03 10.10 -33.47
N LEU A 845 7.98 10.37 -32.15
CA LEU A 845 6.78 10.14 -31.33
C LEU A 845 5.59 10.95 -31.85
N PHE A 846 5.76 12.26 -32.00
CA PHE A 846 4.68 13.14 -32.47
C PHE A 846 4.24 12.79 -33.90
N SER A 847 5.17 12.49 -34.80
CA SER A 847 4.83 12.09 -36.18
C SER A 847 4.11 10.75 -36.20
N GLY A 848 4.63 9.74 -35.46
CA GLY A 848 4.01 8.41 -35.39
C GLY A 848 2.55 8.47 -34.90
N LEU A 849 2.29 9.23 -33.84
CA LEU A 849 0.95 9.44 -33.30
C LEU A 849 0.06 10.22 -34.28
N THR A 850 0.53 11.33 -34.84
CA THR A 850 -0.25 12.14 -35.77
C THR A 850 -0.58 11.36 -37.03
N ASP A 851 0.37 10.61 -37.59
CA ASP A 851 0.16 9.79 -38.78
C ASP A 851 -0.87 8.71 -38.52
N ALA A 852 -0.76 7.98 -37.42
CA ALA A 852 -1.67 6.90 -37.08
C ALA A 852 -3.09 7.38 -36.78
N ILE A 853 -3.23 8.46 -36.00
CA ILE A 853 -4.53 8.91 -35.48
C ILE A 853 -5.26 9.78 -36.54
N TRP A 854 -4.54 10.63 -37.27
CA TRP A 854 -5.13 11.59 -38.20
C TRP A 854 -4.81 11.29 -39.67
N TYR A 855 -3.53 11.25 -40.04
CA TYR A 855 -3.16 11.29 -41.45
C TYR A 855 -3.56 10.03 -42.21
N ASN A 856 -3.47 8.87 -41.58
CA ASN A 856 -3.92 7.61 -42.17
C ASN A 856 -5.44 7.42 -42.16
N ASN A 857 -6.19 8.27 -41.45
CA ASN A 857 -7.65 8.17 -41.31
C ASN A 857 -8.33 9.53 -41.13
N MET A 858 -8.12 10.48 -42.07
CA MET A 858 -8.62 11.86 -41.94
C MET A 858 -10.15 11.94 -41.82
N THR A 859 -10.87 11.02 -42.44
CA THR A 859 -12.34 10.98 -42.50
C THR A 859 -12.86 9.61 -42.12
N PRO A 860 -12.84 9.27 -40.83
CA PRO A 860 -13.28 7.96 -40.37
C PRO A 860 -14.69 7.61 -40.85
N SER A 861 -14.86 6.38 -41.33
CA SER A 861 -16.12 5.88 -41.85
C SER A 861 -16.45 4.49 -41.33
N GLY A 862 -17.68 4.03 -41.53
CA GLY A 862 -18.14 2.72 -41.10
C GLY A 862 -18.47 2.65 -39.60
N LYS A 863 -18.57 1.44 -39.06
CA LYS A 863 -19.08 1.16 -37.70
C LYS A 863 -18.18 1.73 -36.59
N THR A 864 -16.86 1.84 -36.83
CA THR A 864 -15.86 2.33 -35.85
C THR A 864 -15.62 3.84 -35.97
N ALA A 865 -16.28 4.52 -36.90
CA ALA A 865 -16.03 5.95 -37.17
C ALA A 865 -16.16 6.84 -35.91
N VAL A 866 -17.12 6.59 -35.03
CA VAL A 866 -17.29 7.35 -33.78
C VAL A 866 -16.11 7.18 -32.83
N MET A 867 -15.58 5.97 -32.67
CA MET A 867 -14.43 5.69 -31.81
C MET A 867 -13.17 6.38 -32.34
N GLN A 868 -12.99 6.33 -33.67
CA GLN A 868 -11.86 6.99 -34.33
C GLN A 868 -11.94 8.52 -34.24
N ARG A 869 -13.13 9.10 -34.41
CA ARG A 869 -13.32 10.55 -34.22
C ARG A 869 -13.08 10.96 -32.73
N ASN A 870 -13.48 10.11 -31.78
CA ASN A 870 -13.16 10.34 -30.36
C ASN A 870 -11.65 10.32 -30.11
N LEU A 871 -10.93 9.32 -30.63
CA LEU A 871 -9.47 9.25 -30.55
C LEU A 871 -8.80 10.51 -31.14
N GLN A 872 -9.28 10.96 -32.31
CA GLN A 872 -8.80 12.19 -32.95
C GLN A 872 -9.02 13.42 -32.06
N ARG A 873 -10.18 13.53 -31.38
CA ARG A 873 -10.47 14.63 -30.45
C ARG A 873 -9.55 14.56 -29.22
N ILE A 874 -9.41 13.39 -28.61
CA ILE A 874 -8.55 13.19 -27.43
C ILE A 874 -7.11 13.60 -27.75
N TYR A 875 -6.57 13.14 -28.87
CA TYR A 875 -5.21 13.52 -29.27
C TYR A 875 -5.09 15.00 -29.60
N LEU A 876 -6.06 15.58 -30.30
CA LEU A 876 -6.11 17.02 -30.59
C LEU A 876 -6.11 17.84 -29.30
N ASP A 877 -6.90 17.45 -28.30
CA ASP A 877 -6.98 18.14 -27.02
C ASP A 877 -5.63 18.12 -26.26
N LYS A 878 -4.86 17.01 -26.36
CA LYS A 878 -3.49 16.98 -25.81
C LYS A 878 -2.56 17.98 -26.52
N LEU A 879 -2.59 18.05 -27.86
CA LEU A 879 -1.78 19.00 -28.63
C LEU A 879 -2.18 20.46 -28.34
N VAL A 880 -3.49 20.73 -28.25
CA VAL A 880 -4.04 22.05 -27.89
C VAL A 880 -3.59 22.44 -26.47
N THR A 881 -3.73 21.56 -25.50
CA THR A 881 -3.31 21.81 -24.11
C THR A 881 -1.82 22.11 -24.02
N MET A 882 -0.98 21.32 -24.68
CA MET A 882 0.48 21.57 -24.72
C MET A 882 0.82 22.94 -25.37
N THR A 883 0.02 23.41 -26.32
CA THR A 883 0.26 24.67 -27.04
C THR A 883 -0.22 25.89 -26.26
N VAL A 884 -1.37 25.80 -25.59
CA VAL A 884 -2.05 26.95 -24.95
C VAL A 884 -1.71 27.06 -23.47
N LYS A 885 -1.71 25.94 -22.76
CA LYS A 885 -1.44 25.83 -21.33
C LYS A 885 -0.52 24.63 -21.08
N PRO A 886 0.79 24.75 -21.40
CA PRO A 886 1.71 23.63 -21.22
C PRO A 886 1.77 23.21 -19.74
N TYR A 887 1.85 21.91 -19.52
CA TYR A 887 2.03 21.34 -18.18
C TYR A 887 3.36 21.76 -17.58
N THR A 888 3.42 21.92 -16.26
CA THR A 888 4.68 22.16 -15.54
C THR A 888 5.68 21.04 -15.85
N GLY A 889 6.92 21.38 -16.19
CA GLY A 889 7.96 20.41 -16.55
C GLY A 889 7.92 19.90 -17.99
N LEU A 890 6.98 20.36 -18.83
CA LEU A 890 6.98 20.00 -20.25
C LEU A 890 8.13 20.71 -20.98
N PRO A 891 9.00 20.01 -21.74
CA PRO A 891 10.05 20.63 -22.53
C PRO A 891 9.52 21.61 -23.59
N HIS A 892 10.17 22.72 -23.78
CA HIS A 892 9.79 23.71 -24.79
C HIS A 892 9.76 23.14 -26.22
N GLU A 893 10.60 22.15 -26.51
CA GLU A 893 10.61 21.46 -27.80
C GLU A 893 9.31 20.70 -28.06
N ALA A 894 8.68 20.11 -27.01
CA ALA A 894 7.37 19.48 -27.12
C ALA A 894 6.27 20.49 -27.45
N VAL A 895 6.30 21.67 -26.85
CA VAL A 895 5.39 22.77 -27.16
C VAL A 895 5.53 23.23 -28.60
N ALA A 896 6.77 23.36 -29.07
CA ALA A 896 7.05 23.74 -30.46
C ALA A 896 6.56 22.68 -31.45
N LEU A 897 6.79 21.39 -31.16
CA LEU A 897 6.31 20.29 -31.99
C LEU A 897 4.77 20.20 -31.97
N ALA A 898 4.13 20.33 -30.82
CA ALA A 898 2.68 20.35 -30.72
C ALA A 898 2.08 21.44 -31.63
N ARG A 899 2.62 22.67 -31.55
CA ARG A 899 2.22 23.77 -32.41
C ARG A 899 2.44 23.49 -33.90
N LEU A 900 3.58 22.90 -34.26
CA LEU A 900 3.91 22.49 -35.62
C LEU A 900 2.89 21.47 -36.16
N HIS A 901 2.55 20.45 -35.36
CA HIS A 901 1.59 19.42 -35.71
C HIS A 901 0.18 19.98 -35.83
N LEU A 902 -0.26 20.89 -34.98
CA LEU A 902 -1.52 21.62 -35.11
C LEU A 902 -1.59 22.39 -36.44
N THR A 903 -0.55 23.14 -36.80
CA THR A 903 -0.47 23.91 -38.04
C THR A 903 -0.54 23.01 -39.26
N ARG A 904 0.15 21.88 -39.29
CA ARG A 904 0.11 20.89 -40.38
C ARG A 904 -1.26 20.22 -40.47
N LEU A 905 -1.84 19.89 -39.32
CA LEU A 905 -3.15 19.25 -39.23
C LEU A 905 -4.25 20.17 -39.75
N GLN A 906 -4.22 21.45 -39.40
CA GLN A 906 -5.16 22.46 -39.97
C GLN A 906 -5.19 22.43 -41.51
N THR A 907 -3.99 22.45 -42.10
CA THR A 907 -3.88 22.37 -43.59
C THR A 907 -4.49 21.09 -44.17
N ARG A 908 -4.27 19.96 -43.48
CA ARG A 908 -4.82 18.65 -43.92
C ARG A 908 -6.35 18.58 -43.74
N ILE A 909 -6.87 19.14 -42.67
CA ILE A 909 -8.31 19.25 -42.42
C ILE A 909 -8.99 20.13 -43.50
N ASP A 910 -8.38 21.26 -43.88
CA ASP A 910 -8.87 22.11 -44.93
C ASP A 910 -8.91 21.41 -46.30
N GLN A 911 -7.99 20.51 -46.57
CA GLN A 911 -7.99 19.68 -47.78
C GLN A 911 -9.08 18.60 -47.71
N ALA A 912 -9.21 17.90 -46.57
CA ALA A 912 -10.18 16.84 -46.37
C ALA A 912 -11.63 17.36 -46.39
N SER A 913 -11.90 18.53 -45.81
CA SER A 913 -13.24 19.14 -45.78
C SER A 913 -13.79 19.56 -47.16
N LYS A 914 -12.93 19.63 -48.18
CA LYS A 914 -13.30 19.94 -49.58
C LYS A 914 -13.59 18.69 -50.37
N GLN A 915 -13.42 17.50 -49.86
CA GLN A 915 -13.76 16.24 -50.52
C GLN A 915 -15.27 16.09 -50.59
N GLY A 916 -15.80 15.74 -51.74
CA GLY A 916 -17.23 15.48 -51.92
C GLY A 916 -17.66 14.19 -51.21
N SER A 917 -18.92 14.11 -50.78
CA SER A 917 -19.58 12.93 -50.20
C SER A 917 -19.18 12.54 -48.76
N LEU A 918 -18.83 13.50 -47.89
CA LEU A 918 -18.69 13.25 -46.46
C LEU A 918 -20.07 13.19 -45.77
N SER A 919 -20.18 12.38 -44.71
CA SER A 919 -21.34 12.42 -43.81
C SER A 919 -21.36 13.72 -42.98
N ASP A 920 -22.54 14.11 -42.51
CA ASP A 920 -22.70 15.30 -41.67
C ASP A 920 -21.83 15.24 -40.41
N GLU A 921 -21.69 14.04 -39.81
CA GLU A 921 -20.84 13.85 -38.61
C GLU A 921 -19.36 14.02 -38.95
N ALA A 922 -18.91 13.60 -40.13
CA ALA A 922 -17.52 13.79 -40.57
C ALA A 922 -17.26 15.28 -40.84
N VAL A 923 -18.18 15.97 -41.50
CA VAL A 923 -18.10 17.42 -41.76
C VAL A 923 -18.07 18.19 -40.43
N ALA A 924 -19.00 17.89 -39.51
CA ALA A 924 -19.08 18.54 -38.22
C ALA A 924 -17.80 18.34 -37.42
N HIS A 925 -17.25 17.11 -37.39
CA HIS A 925 -15.99 16.78 -36.71
C HIS A 925 -14.80 17.56 -37.29
N LEU A 926 -14.67 17.65 -38.62
CA LEU A 926 -13.57 18.39 -39.24
C LEU A 926 -13.69 19.90 -38.95
N LEU A 927 -14.89 20.48 -39.06
CA LEU A 927 -15.12 21.90 -38.80
C LEU A 927 -14.86 22.26 -37.31
N GLU A 928 -15.32 21.44 -36.38
CA GLU A 928 -15.09 21.62 -34.96
C GLU A 928 -13.58 21.52 -34.62
N SER A 929 -12.91 20.49 -35.16
CA SER A 929 -11.47 20.30 -34.99
C SER A 929 -10.66 21.48 -35.53
N LYS A 930 -11.02 21.96 -36.73
CA LYS A 930 -10.42 23.17 -37.34
C LYS A 930 -10.59 24.38 -36.44
N SER A 931 -11.81 24.64 -35.97
CA SER A 931 -12.09 25.78 -35.08
C SER A 931 -11.29 25.74 -33.78
N ARG A 932 -11.10 24.54 -33.17
CA ARG A 932 -10.24 24.36 -32.00
C ARG A 932 -8.80 24.68 -32.30
N ILE A 933 -8.26 24.19 -33.42
CA ILE A 933 -6.88 24.44 -33.84
C ILE A 933 -6.65 25.93 -34.06
N GLU A 934 -7.56 26.62 -34.80
CA GLU A 934 -7.45 28.06 -35.03
C GLU A 934 -7.39 28.86 -33.73
N ARG A 935 -8.31 28.57 -32.80
CA ARG A 935 -8.31 29.22 -31.49
C ARG A 935 -7.03 28.95 -30.70
N ALA A 936 -6.50 27.73 -30.73
CA ALA A 936 -5.26 27.36 -30.06
C ALA A 936 -4.02 28.05 -30.64
N LEU A 937 -3.95 28.19 -31.98
CA LEU A 937 -2.84 28.84 -32.65
C LEU A 937 -2.87 30.38 -32.49
N ASP A 938 -4.07 30.96 -32.36
CA ASP A 938 -4.28 32.39 -32.12
C ASP A 938 -4.27 32.78 -30.63
N ALA A 939 -4.31 31.79 -29.73
CA ALA A 939 -4.27 32.07 -28.27
C ALA A 939 -3.01 32.79 -27.88
N LYS A 940 -3.15 33.86 -27.07
CA LYS A 940 -2.00 34.47 -26.41
C LYS A 940 -1.47 33.50 -25.38
N LEU A 941 -0.17 33.24 -25.40
CA LEU A 941 0.50 32.45 -24.37
C LEU A 941 0.24 33.11 -23.00
N GLN A 942 -0.46 32.42 -22.12
CA GLN A 942 -0.48 32.76 -20.71
C GLN A 942 0.81 32.23 -20.11
N ALA A 943 1.81 33.08 -19.99
CA ALA A 943 2.98 32.77 -19.20
C ALA A 943 2.58 32.88 -17.73
N GLU A 944 2.42 31.76 -17.07
CA GLU A 944 2.48 31.72 -15.62
C GLU A 944 3.98 31.77 -15.25
N TYR A 945 4.41 32.92 -14.66
CA TYR A 945 5.73 33.08 -14.06
C TYR A 945 5.71 32.52 -12.62
#